data_449e21e89e9048a1f51adc9e88e678d7
#
_entry.id   449e21e89e9048a1f51adc9e88e678d7
#
_cell.length_a   1.000
_cell.length_b   1.000
_cell.length_c   1.000
_cell.angle_alpha   90.00
_cell.angle_beta   90.00
_cell.angle_gamma   90.00
#
_symmetry.space_group_name_H-M   'P 1'
#
loop_
_entity.id
_entity.type
_entity.pdbx_description
1 polymer ?
#
loop_
_entity_poly.entity_id
_entity_poly.type
_entity_poly.pdbx_seq_one_letter_code
_entity_poly.pdbx_strand_id
1 'polypeptide(L)'
;MDTYNSDYGRLNHPDDIAKYASLRSFKDFLADKSSPLVYCTLTIEGKSFLEKSHFNLQFHQKTNEHDTFTLDTRADSLDNEEAYIMEHSKSYLGKTIHIHLHRFGEIKQTFTGIITHLNLLKKDGYGRLYITGHAPTIMLEQGLESQSFENKTLEEIFQDITAQYPKDTLHTIVRNNNTQNVLPYTVQYNQTDYQFLQQLAIRYGEYLYYNGQSLVLGNKVGPKIINLDESVDLVHVSFEISVKPQQFTYTTYDVESGTSLQRDSASAQLQNKVNPYQLVALKASKNVFHKKPNKLHNPTGINNRTDRELQDAVRKQKELRENLMIVKGKSKDPQLKQGDLTKLVDINDRPMETYRIIEIQHFHDGNSYYNEFVAIPDLWTPPYFDDNTYPNCEEQTARVVDNNDPMSMGRVRVQFPWQERKNQKTPWIRLIQPHSGAGKGFHFIPEIGEEVLVGFESGNAEKPFVLGTHYNGSETSGYHTSGNDVKAIHTRSGTKIILNDAQGSVFIEDPSGNTWTMDGHGNINVNASKNFTVNAGENISMTAGMNITTSAGMNITESAGMNHSTTAGAMMIQNAIGDFSLLAKNIKKIAHENIQTSSNDITKQALKDITVSSQTNINKHAKDEVFVNSGKNTKNH
;
A
#
# COMPACT_ATOMS: atom_id res chain seq x y z
N MET A 1 -25.04 -11.94 -47.08
CA MET A 1 -24.17 -12.18 -48.26
C MET A 1 -23.80 -10.81 -48.79
N ASP A 2 -22.88 -10.15 -48.13
CA ASP A 2 -22.26 -8.96 -48.68
C ASP A 2 -21.22 -9.44 -49.67
N THR A 3 -21.49 -9.19 -50.91
CA THR A 3 -20.62 -9.46 -52.04
C THR A 3 -19.29 -8.73 -51.76
N TYR A 4 -18.26 -9.51 -51.49
CA TYR A 4 -16.88 -9.09 -51.58
C TYR A 4 -16.66 -8.63 -53.02
N ASN A 5 -16.82 -7.35 -53.25
CA ASN A 5 -16.40 -6.73 -54.47
C ASN A 5 -14.89 -6.61 -54.37
N SER A 6 -14.16 -7.69 -54.62
CA SER A 6 -12.73 -7.64 -54.80
C SER A 6 -12.49 -6.86 -56.09
N ASP A 7 -12.14 -5.59 -55.98
CA ASP A 7 -11.70 -4.80 -57.12
C ASP A 7 -10.50 -5.40 -57.86
N TYR A 8 -9.87 -6.42 -57.29
CA TYR A 8 -8.80 -7.21 -57.89
C TYR A 8 -9.21 -8.06 -59.12
N GLY A 9 -10.44 -8.51 -59.21
CA GLY A 9 -10.95 -9.26 -60.36
C GLY A 9 -11.23 -8.43 -61.61
N ARG A 10 -11.17 -7.10 -61.51
CA ARG A 10 -11.54 -6.18 -62.57
C ARG A 10 -10.40 -5.53 -63.33
N LEU A 11 -9.15 -5.83 -63.00
CA LEU A 11 -7.97 -5.28 -63.71
C LEU A 11 -7.94 -5.60 -65.20
N ASN A 12 -8.72 -6.55 -65.66
CA ASN A 12 -8.84 -6.91 -67.08
C ASN A 12 -10.09 -6.37 -67.77
N HIS A 13 -10.92 -5.53 -67.07
CA HIS A 13 -12.07 -4.92 -67.72
C HIS A 13 -11.61 -3.79 -68.64
N PRO A 14 -12.13 -3.67 -69.88
CA PRO A 14 -11.72 -2.62 -70.80
C PRO A 14 -11.77 -1.19 -70.23
N ASP A 15 -12.77 -0.90 -69.39
CA ASP A 15 -12.92 0.39 -68.74
C ASP A 15 -11.80 0.69 -67.73
N ASP A 16 -11.31 -0.30 -67.00
CA ASP A 16 -10.22 -0.15 -66.06
C ASP A 16 -8.88 0.07 -66.80
N ILE A 17 -8.66 -0.67 -67.90
CA ILE A 17 -7.50 -0.49 -68.78
C ILE A 17 -7.49 0.92 -69.37
N ALA A 18 -8.64 1.43 -69.86
CA ALA A 18 -8.75 2.76 -70.37
C ALA A 18 -8.48 3.83 -69.31
N LYS A 19 -8.96 3.59 -68.08
CA LYS A 19 -8.70 4.47 -66.92
C LYS A 19 -7.24 4.56 -66.58
N TYR A 20 -6.53 3.41 -66.49
CA TYR A 20 -5.09 3.41 -66.18
C TYR A 20 -4.25 3.99 -67.31
N ALA A 21 -4.65 3.78 -68.58
CA ALA A 21 -4.02 4.40 -69.74
C ALA A 21 -4.16 5.95 -69.73
N SER A 22 -5.16 6.50 -69.03
CA SER A 22 -5.36 7.92 -68.89
C SER A 22 -4.56 8.57 -67.77
N LEU A 23 -3.98 7.79 -66.86
CA LEU A 23 -3.17 8.32 -65.75
C LEU A 23 -1.89 8.96 -66.27
N ARG A 24 -1.65 10.24 -65.86
CA ARG A 24 -0.50 11.01 -66.32
C ARG A 24 0.80 10.70 -65.57
N SER A 25 0.71 10.16 -64.36
CA SER A 25 1.85 9.87 -63.53
C SER A 25 1.62 8.66 -62.61
N PHE A 26 2.68 8.07 -62.09
CA PHE A 26 2.60 7.01 -61.07
C PHE A 26 1.92 7.53 -59.79
N LYS A 27 2.11 8.82 -59.50
CA LYS A 27 1.43 9.48 -58.37
C LYS A 27 -0.09 9.50 -58.53
N ASP A 28 -0.58 9.79 -59.73
CA ASP A 28 -2.00 9.75 -60.03
C ASP A 28 -2.58 8.34 -59.92
N PHE A 29 -1.83 7.32 -60.34
CA PHE A 29 -2.19 5.92 -60.13
C PHE A 29 -2.29 5.54 -58.66
N LEU A 30 -1.33 5.90 -57.83
CA LEU A 30 -1.35 5.62 -56.40
C LEU A 30 -2.53 6.30 -55.69
N ALA A 31 -2.93 7.48 -56.13
CA ALA A 31 -4.06 8.23 -55.59
C ALA A 31 -5.42 7.70 -56.07
N ASP A 32 -5.44 6.79 -57.04
CA ASP A 32 -6.68 6.20 -57.58
C ASP A 32 -7.31 5.23 -56.56
N LYS A 33 -8.66 5.30 -56.44
CA LYS A 33 -9.44 4.44 -55.53
C LYS A 33 -9.38 2.95 -55.88
N SER A 34 -8.96 2.59 -57.07
CA SER A 34 -8.78 1.21 -57.51
C SER A 34 -7.35 0.68 -57.35
N SER A 35 -6.38 1.53 -56.94
CA SER A 35 -5.01 1.11 -56.76
C SER A 35 -4.82 0.24 -55.53
N PRO A 36 -4.42 -1.03 -55.66
CA PRO A 36 -4.19 -1.92 -54.53
C PRO A 36 -2.82 -1.66 -53.83
N LEU A 37 -1.99 -0.84 -54.41
CA LEU A 37 -0.65 -0.57 -53.89
C LEU A 37 -0.71 0.25 -52.60
N VAL A 38 0.09 -0.14 -51.64
CA VAL A 38 0.29 0.64 -50.42
C VAL A 38 1.46 1.58 -50.62
N TYR A 39 1.23 2.86 -50.37
CA TYR A 39 2.30 3.86 -50.35
C TYR A 39 2.29 4.65 -49.04
N CYS A 40 3.42 5.24 -48.74
CA CYS A 40 3.63 5.99 -47.51
C CYS A 40 3.88 7.46 -47.78
N THR A 41 3.24 8.34 -47.02
CA THR A 41 3.55 9.78 -46.98
C THR A 41 3.94 10.19 -45.56
N LEU A 42 4.88 11.08 -45.46
CA LEU A 42 5.41 11.59 -44.20
C LEU A 42 5.11 13.08 -44.10
N THR A 43 4.70 13.53 -42.92
CA THR A 43 4.52 14.96 -42.63
C THR A 43 5.18 15.31 -41.30
N ILE A 44 5.86 16.47 -41.26
CA ILE A 44 6.42 17.07 -40.04
C ILE A 44 5.85 18.46 -39.91
N GLU A 45 5.24 18.78 -38.77
CA GLU A 45 4.57 20.08 -38.53
C GLU A 45 3.59 20.46 -39.66
N GLY A 46 2.87 19.48 -40.21
CA GLY A 46 1.89 19.68 -41.29
C GLY A 46 2.49 19.86 -42.68
N LYS A 47 3.82 19.84 -42.84
CA LYS A 47 4.50 19.93 -44.12
C LYS A 47 4.91 18.56 -44.63
N SER A 48 4.81 18.30 -45.93
CA SER A 48 5.31 17.10 -46.56
C SER A 48 6.81 16.91 -46.29
N PHE A 49 7.21 15.70 -45.93
CA PHE A 49 8.60 15.35 -45.67
C PHE A 49 9.01 14.18 -46.56
N LEU A 50 10.18 14.24 -47.21
CA LEU A 50 10.74 13.25 -48.13
C LEU A 50 9.82 12.92 -49.33
N GLU A 51 8.96 13.84 -49.76
CA GLU A 51 7.95 13.61 -50.81
C GLU A 51 8.53 13.14 -52.16
N LYS A 52 9.76 13.61 -52.49
CA LYS A 52 10.44 13.28 -53.75
C LYS A 52 11.58 12.29 -53.58
N SER A 53 11.75 11.71 -52.41
CA SER A 53 12.88 10.92 -52.05
C SER A 53 12.45 9.49 -51.77
N HIS A 54 13.31 8.54 -52.18
CA HIS A 54 13.13 7.15 -51.78
C HIS A 54 13.59 6.94 -50.34
N PHE A 55 12.78 6.28 -49.53
CA PHE A 55 13.10 5.94 -48.17
C PHE A 55 12.59 4.55 -47.80
N ASN A 56 13.29 3.88 -46.91
CA ASN A 56 12.81 2.68 -46.25
C ASN A 56 12.20 3.09 -44.90
N LEU A 57 11.03 2.53 -44.58
CA LEU A 57 10.34 2.75 -43.33
C LEU A 57 10.15 1.42 -42.62
N GLN A 58 10.46 1.39 -41.35
CA GLN A 58 10.03 0.36 -40.43
C GLN A 58 9.41 1.01 -39.22
N PHE A 59 8.28 0.53 -38.73
CA PHE A 59 7.78 0.90 -37.42
C PHE A 59 7.23 -0.34 -36.72
N HIS A 60 7.55 -0.41 -35.44
CA HIS A 60 7.25 -1.54 -34.57
C HIS A 60 6.32 -1.08 -33.46
N GLN A 61 5.22 -1.80 -33.30
CA GLN A 61 4.23 -1.56 -32.28
C GLN A 61 4.06 -2.83 -31.43
N LYS A 62 4.16 -2.68 -30.09
CA LYS A 62 4.02 -3.81 -29.17
C LYS A 62 3.35 -3.40 -27.89
N THR A 63 2.39 -4.20 -27.47
CA THR A 63 1.65 -3.95 -26.22
C THR A 63 2.60 -3.93 -25.03
N ASN A 64 2.39 -2.94 -24.16
CA ASN A 64 3.18 -2.70 -22.96
C ASN A 64 4.66 -2.32 -23.21
N GLU A 65 4.97 -1.80 -24.39
CA GLU A 65 6.26 -1.23 -24.77
C GLU A 65 6.07 0.09 -25.51
N HIS A 66 7.13 0.88 -25.66
CA HIS A 66 7.12 2.04 -26.53
C HIS A 66 7.18 1.61 -27.99
N ASP A 67 6.26 2.13 -28.79
CA ASP A 67 6.35 1.95 -30.23
C ASP A 67 7.52 2.76 -30.80
N THR A 68 8.19 2.22 -31.81
CA THR A 68 9.36 2.82 -32.43
C THR A 68 9.20 2.92 -33.94
N PHE A 69 9.90 3.83 -34.56
CA PHE A 69 10.02 3.89 -36.02
C PHE A 69 11.46 4.19 -36.44
N THR A 70 11.80 3.74 -37.64
CA THR A 70 13.08 4.01 -38.32
C THR A 70 12.81 4.33 -39.76
N LEU A 71 13.33 5.46 -40.20
CA LEU A 71 13.40 5.88 -41.61
C LEU A 71 14.85 5.82 -42.04
N ASP A 72 15.09 5.22 -43.18
CA ASP A 72 16.41 5.13 -43.81
C ASP A 72 16.31 5.75 -45.21
N THR A 73 17.05 6.83 -45.45
CA THR A 73 17.06 7.54 -46.72
C THR A 73 18.46 7.98 -47.12
N ARG A 74 18.62 8.39 -48.34
CA ARG A 74 19.89 9.00 -48.79
C ARG A 74 20.07 10.34 -48.10
N ALA A 75 21.31 10.66 -47.75
CA ALA A 75 21.61 11.92 -47.05
C ALA A 75 21.31 13.17 -47.89
N ASP A 76 21.50 13.05 -49.24
CA ASP A 76 21.18 14.13 -50.20
C ASP A 76 19.66 14.35 -50.39
N SER A 77 18.83 13.50 -49.86
CA SER A 77 17.36 13.64 -49.93
C SER A 77 16.82 14.90 -49.18
N LEU A 78 17.61 15.45 -48.27
CA LEU A 78 17.30 16.68 -47.55
C LEU A 78 17.93 17.96 -48.19
N ASP A 79 18.76 17.78 -49.22
CA ASP A 79 19.55 18.85 -49.82
C ASP A 79 18.79 19.51 -50.97
N ASN A 80 17.72 20.25 -50.66
CA ASN A 80 17.25 21.23 -51.64
C ASN A 80 17.91 22.63 -51.46
N GLU A 81 18.81 22.79 -50.49
CA GLU A 81 19.53 24.02 -50.19
C GLU A 81 20.96 23.70 -49.75
N GLU A 82 21.92 24.42 -50.30
CA GLU A 82 23.38 24.26 -50.26
C GLU A 82 24.07 24.22 -48.88
N ALA A 83 23.36 23.91 -47.78
CA ALA A 83 23.90 23.92 -46.44
C ALA A 83 24.07 22.50 -45.86
N TYR A 84 25.14 22.32 -45.12
CA TYR A 84 25.56 21.09 -44.46
C TYR A 84 24.41 20.24 -43.89
N ILE A 85 24.27 19.01 -44.37
CA ILE A 85 23.25 18.01 -44.01
C ILE A 85 23.00 17.93 -42.50
N MET A 86 24.06 18.09 -41.68
CA MET A 86 23.94 18.03 -40.21
C MET A 86 23.22 19.26 -39.62
N GLU A 87 23.20 20.42 -40.27
CA GLU A 87 22.49 21.58 -39.72
C GLU A 87 20.98 21.52 -39.96
N HIS A 88 20.56 21.10 -41.14
CA HIS A 88 19.12 20.97 -41.42
C HIS A 88 18.48 19.77 -40.72
N SER A 89 19.18 18.61 -40.66
CA SER A 89 18.64 17.47 -39.97
C SER A 89 18.47 17.66 -38.47
N LYS A 90 19.37 18.42 -37.81
CA LYS A 90 19.23 18.79 -36.38
C LYS A 90 17.90 19.48 -36.07
N SER A 91 17.36 20.26 -37.00
CA SER A 91 16.09 20.94 -36.80
C SER A 91 14.89 20.00 -36.70
N TYR A 92 15.04 18.73 -37.06
CA TYR A 92 13.97 17.73 -36.94
C TYR A 92 13.97 16.99 -35.60
N LEU A 93 15.05 17.05 -34.80
CA LEU A 93 15.08 16.45 -33.47
C LEU A 93 14.00 17.06 -32.59
N GLY A 94 13.27 16.20 -31.90
CA GLY A 94 12.16 16.58 -31.01
C GLY A 94 10.85 16.90 -31.73
N LYS A 95 10.83 16.94 -33.07
CA LYS A 95 9.61 17.22 -33.83
C LYS A 95 8.72 16.00 -33.96
N THR A 96 7.42 16.28 -34.02
CA THR A 96 6.39 15.28 -34.30
C THR A 96 6.36 14.96 -35.78
N ILE A 97 6.40 13.66 -36.11
CA ILE A 97 6.24 13.14 -37.46
C ILE A 97 4.96 12.32 -37.54
N HIS A 98 4.21 12.48 -38.63
CA HIS A 98 3.07 11.63 -38.96
C HIS A 98 3.41 10.77 -40.16
N ILE A 99 3.24 9.49 -40.01
CA ILE A 99 3.46 8.46 -41.02
C ILE A 99 2.09 7.98 -41.48
N HIS A 100 1.73 8.23 -42.73
CA HIS A 100 0.44 7.83 -43.30
C HIS A 100 0.63 6.71 -44.28
N LEU A 101 -0.02 5.58 -44.03
CA LEU A 101 -0.09 4.48 -44.97
C LEU A 101 -1.39 4.60 -45.77
N HIS A 102 -1.25 4.68 -47.08
CA HIS A 102 -2.35 4.85 -48.02
C HIS A 102 -2.57 3.56 -48.81
N ARG A 103 -3.83 3.29 -49.14
CA ARG A 103 -4.26 2.24 -50.09
C ARG A 103 -5.60 2.64 -50.65
N PHE A 104 -5.83 2.36 -51.92
CA PHE A 104 -7.06 2.75 -52.62
C PHE A 104 -7.35 4.26 -52.58
N GLY A 105 -6.29 5.08 -52.63
CA GLY A 105 -6.39 6.54 -52.57
C GLY A 105 -6.78 7.11 -51.20
N GLU A 106 -6.83 6.31 -50.16
CA GLU A 106 -7.25 6.73 -48.80
C GLU A 106 -6.18 6.42 -47.77
N ILE A 107 -6.08 7.26 -46.75
CA ILE A 107 -5.28 6.96 -45.57
C ILE A 107 -5.93 5.81 -44.79
N LYS A 108 -5.27 4.68 -44.72
CA LYS A 108 -5.73 3.50 -43.98
C LYS A 108 -5.23 3.45 -42.57
N GLN A 109 -4.03 4.00 -42.32
CA GLN A 109 -3.43 4.10 -40.99
C GLN A 109 -2.58 5.36 -40.89
N THR A 110 -2.58 5.95 -39.71
CA THR A 110 -1.64 7.01 -39.30
C THR A 110 -0.89 6.55 -38.06
N PHE A 111 0.43 6.68 -38.10
CA PHE A 111 1.28 6.54 -36.92
C PHE A 111 1.92 7.88 -36.64
N THR A 112 1.77 8.36 -35.41
CA THR A 112 2.40 9.61 -34.93
C THR A 112 3.58 9.27 -34.05
N GLY A 113 4.74 9.85 -34.33
CA GLY A 113 5.96 9.64 -33.56
C GLY A 113 6.70 10.95 -33.28
N ILE A 114 7.68 10.89 -32.39
CA ILE A 114 8.63 11.98 -32.10
C ILE A 114 10.01 11.53 -32.55
N ILE A 115 10.69 12.35 -33.32
CA ILE A 115 12.06 12.08 -33.78
C ILE A 115 13.01 12.27 -32.60
N THR A 116 13.64 11.18 -32.15
CA THR A 116 14.52 11.18 -30.98
C THR A 116 15.99 11.03 -31.31
N HIS A 117 16.33 10.50 -32.50
CA HIS A 117 17.71 10.24 -32.88
C HIS A 117 17.91 10.39 -34.38
N LEU A 118 19.07 10.96 -34.76
CA LEU A 118 19.53 11.10 -36.12
C LEU A 118 20.94 10.53 -36.24
N ASN A 119 21.16 9.66 -37.20
CA ASN A 119 22.46 9.07 -37.49
C ASN A 119 22.80 9.22 -38.98
N LEU A 120 23.85 9.96 -39.26
CA LEU A 120 24.39 10.11 -40.60
C LEU A 120 25.60 9.18 -40.79
N LEU A 121 25.41 8.14 -41.58
CA LEU A 121 26.49 7.20 -41.99
C LEU A 121 27.05 7.64 -43.34
N LYS A 122 28.35 7.92 -43.40
CA LYS A 122 29.09 8.14 -44.66
C LYS A 122 30.01 6.96 -44.94
N LYS A 123 29.84 6.30 -46.08
CA LYS A 123 30.67 5.21 -46.55
C LYS A 123 30.92 5.34 -48.03
N ASP A 124 32.18 5.26 -48.46
CA ASP A 124 32.61 5.30 -49.85
C ASP A 124 32.08 6.50 -50.66
N GLY A 125 31.99 7.68 -50.00
CA GLY A 125 31.49 8.91 -50.62
C GLY A 125 29.96 9.05 -50.61
N TYR A 126 29.20 8.02 -50.21
CA TYR A 126 27.75 8.04 -50.12
C TYR A 126 27.31 8.22 -48.67
N GLY A 127 26.33 9.10 -48.48
CA GLY A 127 25.69 9.31 -47.16
C GLY A 127 24.32 8.65 -47.07
N ARG A 128 24.05 7.97 -45.95
CA ARG A 128 22.70 7.54 -45.54
C ARG A 128 22.31 8.21 -44.24
N LEU A 129 21.07 8.66 -44.17
CA LEU A 129 20.50 9.26 -42.98
C LEU A 129 19.48 8.30 -42.40
N TYR A 130 19.72 7.92 -41.14
CA TYR A 130 18.78 7.16 -40.33
C TYR A 130 18.10 8.12 -39.36
N ILE A 131 16.78 8.19 -39.44
CA ILE A 131 15.92 8.97 -38.55
C ILE A 131 15.14 7.97 -37.73
N THR A 132 15.39 7.95 -36.43
CA THR A 132 14.67 7.05 -35.53
C THR A 132 13.90 7.83 -34.48
N GLY A 133 12.82 7.27 -34.02
CA GLY A 133 12.01 7.89 -32.99
C GLY A 133 11.05 6.91 -32.33
N HIS A 134 10.28 7.46 -31.43
CA HIS A 134 9.34 6.71 -30.61
C HIS A 134 7.94 7.33 -30.72
N ALA A 135 6.92 6.56 -30.34
CA ALA A 135 5.62 7.14 -30.07
C ALA A 135 5.69 8.24 -29.00
N PRO A 136 4.72 9.17 -28.93
CA PRO A 136 4.70 10.20 -27.91
C PRO A 136 4.72 9.70 -26.48
N THR A 137 4.48 8.42 -26.25
CA THR A 137 4.63 7.76 -24.95
C THR A 137 6.03 7.86 -24.36
N ILE A 138 7.06 8.14 -25.16
CA ILE A 138 8.44 8.39 -24.68
C ILE A 138 8.52 9.62 -23.75
N MET A 139 7.57 10.54 -23.86
CA MET A 139 7.50 11.69 -22.97
C MET A 139 7.27 11.29 -21.51
N LEU A 140 6.73 10.11 -21.25
CA LEU A 140 6.49 9.56 -19.92
C LEU A 140 7.79 9.05 -19.25
N GLU A 141 8.94 9.09 -19.94
CA GLU A 141 10.27 8.70 -19.45
C GLU A 141 11.11 9.91 -18.95
N GLN A 142 10.46 10.98 -18.48
CA GLN A 142 11.16 12.23 -18.11
C GLN A 142 12.03 12.13 -16.86
N GLY A 143 11.83 11.14 -16.02
CA GLY A 143 12.60 10.93 -14.79
C GLY A 143 11.87 10.08 -13.78
N LEU A 144 12.56 9.77 -12.68
CA LEU A 144 12.00 8.96 -11.62
C LEU A 144 11.14 9.82 -10.68
N GLU A 145 9.95 9.36 -10.38
CA GLU A 145 9.02 9.99 -9.44
C GLU A 145 8.67 9.02 -8.31
N SER A 146 8.41 9.58 -7.11
CA SER A 146 7.85 8.85 -5.98
C SER A 146 6.61 9.59 -5.48
N GLN A 147 5.46 8.91 -5.49
CA GLN A 147 4.18 9.43 -5.07
C GLN A 147 3.20 8.30 -4.73
N SER A 148 2.12 8.63 -4.05
CA SER A 148 1.08 7.65 -3.70
C SER A 148 -0.31 8.13 -4.09
N PHE A 149 -1.19 7.18 -4.31
CA PHE A 149 -2.58 7.39 -4.62
C PHE A 149 -3.44 6.61 -3.63
N GLU A 150 -4.33 7.29 -2.93
CA GLU A 150 -5.22 6.67 -1.96
C GLU A 150 -6.66 6.71 -2.47
N ASN A 151 -7.34 5.56 -2.43
CA ASN A 151 -8.74 5.41 -2.84
C ASN A 151 -9.05 5.93 -4.26
N LYS A 152 -8.14 5.67 -5.20
CA LYS A 152 -8.32 6.01 -6.62
C LYS A 152 -8.53 4.78 -7.47
N THR A 153 -9.28 4.94 -8.54
CA THR A 153 -9.40 3.92 -9.59
C THR A 153 -8.16 3.93 -10.48
N LEU A 154 -7.91 2.84 -11.18
CA LEU A 154 -6.83 2.76 -12.16
C LEU A 154 -6.99 3.82 -13.27
N GLU A 155 -8.24 4.11 -13.67
CA GLU A 155 -8.55 5.17 -14.63
C GLU A 155 -8.16 6.56 -14.11
N GLU A 156 -8.52 6.88 -12.86
CA GLU A 156 -8.15 8.16 -12.24
C GLU A 156 -6.62 8.31 -12.11
N ILE A 157 -5.91 7.24 -11.71
CA ILE A 157 -4.45 7.25 -11.65
C ILE A 157 -3.85 7.51 -13.03
N PHE A 158 -4.32 6.80 -14.06
CA PHE A 158 -3.87 6.98 -15.44
C PHE A 158 -4.10 8.42 -15.93
N GLN A 159 -5.25 8.99 -15.63
CA GLN A 159 -5.60 10.37 -15.99
C GLN A 159 -4.74 11.39 -15.23
N ASP A 160 -4.52 11.21 -13.93
CA ASP A 160 -3.68 12.09 -13.12
C ASP A 160 -2.23 12.14 -13.62
N ILE A 161 -1.67 10.98 -13.96
CA ILE A 161 -0.31 10.90 -14.52
C ILE A 161 -0.26 11.58 -15.88
N THR A 162 -1.16 11.22 -16.80
CA THR A 162 -1.11 11.71 -18.19
C THR A 162 -1.55 13.16 -18.33
N ALA A 163 -2.30 13.72 -17.38
CA ALA A 163 -2.72 15.12 -17.39
C ALA A 163 -1.55 16.12 -17.29
N GLN A 164 -0.38 15.66 -16.83
CA GLN A 164 0.82 16.48 -16.70
C GLN A 164 1.52 16.72 -18.05
N TYR A 165 1.11 16.04 -19.13
CA TYR A 165 1.72 16.06 -20.44
C TYR A 165 0.88 16.85 -21.46
N PRO A 166 1.50 17.41 -22.51
CA PRO A 166 0.78 18.16 -23.55
C PRO A 166 -0.26 17.28 -24.27
N LYS A 167 -1.51 17.67 -24.18
CA LYS A 167 -2.64 16.89 -24.74
C LYS A 167 -2.72 16.91 -26.27
N ASP A 168 -2.09 17.86 -26.91
CA ASP A 168 -1.95 17.96 -28.37
C ASP A 168 -0.96 16.95 -28.94
N THR A 169 -0.03 16.47 -28.11
CA THR A 169 1.00 15.49 -28.50
C THR A 169 0.71 14.10 -27.95
N LEU A 170 0.34 13.99 -26.67
CA LEU A 170 0.01 12.73 -26.02
C LEU A 170 -1.51 12.62 -25.79
N HIS A 171 -2.22 12.08 -26.77
CA HIS A 171 -3.63 11.73 -26.60
C HIS A 171 -3.76 10.43 -25.79
N THR A 172 -4.79 10.36 -24.97
CA THR A 172 -5.07 9.21 -24.12
C THR A 172 -6.50 8.72 -24.26
N ILE A 173 -6.70 7.40 -24.16
CA ILE A 173 -8.02 6.76 -24.22
C ILE A 173 -8.08 5.68 -23.14
N VAL A 174 -9.14 5.67 -22.33
CA VAL A 174 -9.45 4.57 -21.43
C VAL A 174 -10.62 3.76 -21.99
N ARG A 175 -10.45 2.44 -22.08
CA ARG A 175 -11.40 1.51 -22.69
C ARG A 175 -11.69 0.30 -21.82
N ASN A 176 -12.07 0.50 -20.53
CA ASN A 176 -12.41 -0.67 -19.74
C ASN A 176 -13.28 -0.38 -18.51
N ASN A 177 -14.19 -1.29 -18.18
CA ASN A 177 -14.98 -1.24 -16.95
C ASN A 177 -14.23 -1.77 -15.72
N ASN A 178 -13.17 -2.56 -15.88
CA ASN A 178 -12.36 -3.06 -14.75
C ASN A 178 -11.49 -1.97 -14.14
N THR A 179 -11.19 -0.91 -14.89
CA THR A 179 -10.41 0.24 -14.42
C THR A 179 -11.14 1.08 -13.36
N GLN A 180 -12.44 0.84 -13.16
CA GLN A 180 -13.26 1.55 -12.16
C GLN A 180 -13.21 0.95 -10.76
N ASN A 181 -12.49 -0.16 -10.54
CA ASN A 181 -12.28 -0.67 -9.19
C ASN A 181 -11.39 0.29 -8.41
N VAL A 182 -11.88 0.77 -7.28
CA VAL A 182 -11.10 1.67 -6.41
C VAL A 182 -9.96 0.88 -5.77
N LEU A 183 -8.75 1.35 -5.92
CA LEU A 183 -7.54 0.81 -5.31
C LEU A 183 -7.31 1.53 -3.98
N PRO A 184 -7.14 0.81 -2.86
CA PRO A 184 -7.02 1.44 -1.55
C PRO A 184 -5.78 2.32 -1.43
N TYR A 185 -4.66 1.81 -1.92
CA TYR A 185 -3.38 2.49 -1.89
C TYR A 185 -2.48 1.96 -3.00
N THR A 186 -1.94 2.86 -3.80
CA THR A 186 -1.07 2.56 -4.93
C THR A 186 0.14 3.48 -4.89
N VAL A 187 1.32 2.95 -5.13
CA VAL A 187 2.58 3.69 -5.00
C VAL A 187 3.37 3.61 -6.30
N GLN A 188 3.73 4.77 -6.82
CA GLN A 188 4.85 4.92 -7.74
C GLN A 188 6.09 5.18 -6.89
N TYR A 189 7.12 4.35 -7.02
CA TYR A 189 8.33 4.47 -6.21
C TYR A 189 9.59 4.35 -7.06
N ASN A 190 10.30 5.47 -7.21
CA ASN A 190 11.52 5.57 -8.04
C ASN A 190 11.32 4.99 -9.45
N GLN A 191 10.22 5.33 -10.09
CA GLN A 191 9.85 4.87 -11.42
C GLN A 191 9.51 6.05 -12.31
N THR A 192 9.76 5.92 -13.63
CA THR A 192 9.20 6.84 -14.60
C THR A 192 7.67 6.68 -14.66
N ASP A 193 6.99 7.66 -15.18
CA ASP A 193 5.53 7.57 -15.32
C ASP A 193 5.13 6.42 -16.26
N TYR A 194 5.93 6.14 -17.30
CA TYR A 194 5.67 4.99 -18.17
C TYR A 194 5.86 3.67 -17.45
N GLN A 195 6.97 3.49 -16.74
CA GLN A 195 7.25 2.28 -15.95
C GLN A 195 6.16 2.01 -14.91
N PHE A 196 5.67 3.07 -14.27
CA PHE A 196 4.58 2.96 -13.32
C PHE A 196 3.27 2.53 -13.97
N LEU A 197 2.84 3.17 -15.07
CA LEU A 197 1.65 2.76 -15.82
C LEU A 197 1.79 1.34 -16.39
N GLN A 198 2.97 0.99 -16.88
CA GLN A 198 3.30 -0.35 -17.35
C GLN A 198 3.15 -1.39 -16.23
N GLN A 199 3.68 -1.09 -15.05
CA GLN A 199 3.59 -1.96 -13.87
C GLN A 199 2.13 -2.16 -13.45
N LEU A 200 1.32 -1.10 -13.43
CA LEU A 200 -0.11 -1.19 -13.13
C LEU A 200 -0.86 -2.03 -14.17
N ALA A 201 -0.56 -1.84 -15.46
CA ALA A 201 -1.14 -2.65 -16.53
C ALA A 201 -0.81 -4.14 -16.40
N ILE A 202 0.45 -4.46 -16.09
CA ILE A 202 0.91 -5.84 -15.82
C ILE A 202 0.15 -6.43 -14.64
N ARG A 203 0.14 -5.74 -13.50
CA ARG A 203 -0.42 -6.23 -12.25
C ARG A 203 -1.93 -6.44 -12.32
N TYR A 204 -2.62 -5.46 -12.88
CA TYR A 204 -4.08 -5.51 -12.97
C TYR A 204 -4.59 -6.18 -14.25
N GLY A 205 -3.68 -6.70 -15.10
CA GLY A 205 -4.02 -7.40 -16.33
C GLY A 205 -4.86 -6.53 -17.28
N GLU A 206 -4.42 -5.30 -17.49
CA GLU A 206 -5.02 -4.38 -18.45
C GLU A 206 -4.09 -4.19 -19.65
N TYR A 207 -4.67 -3.97 -20.84
CA TYR A 207 -3.85 -3.63 -22.00
C TYR A 207 -3.38 -2.19 -21.92
N LEU A 208 -2.07 -1.98 -22.11
CA LEU A 208 -1.45 -0.67 -22.28
C LEU A 208 -0.74 -0.67 -23.63
N TYR A 209 -1.14 0.19 -24.55
CA TYR A 209 -0.56 0.25 -25.89
C TYR A 209 -0.83 1.58 -26.58
N TYR A 210 -0.01 1.91 -27.57
CA TYR A 210 -0.20 3.08 -28.42
C TYR A 210 -0.82 2.63 -29.74
N ASN A 211 -2.01 3.15 -30.09
CA ASN A 211 -2.74 2.72 -31.28
C ASN A 211 -2.32 3.45 -32.58
N GLY A 212 -1.18 4.11 -32.55
CA GLY A 212 -0.69 4.98 -33.64
C GLY A 212 -1.02 6.46 -33.46
N GLN A 213 -1.96 6.81 -32.59
CA GLN A 213 -2.38 8.20 -32.32
C GLN A 213 -2.60 8.49 -30.83
N SER A 214 -2.95 7.50 -30.06
CA SER A 214 -3.31 7.65 -28.63
C SER A 214 -2.72 6.52 -27.80
N LEU A 215 -2.31 6.82 -26.56
CA LEU A 215 -2.04 5.84 -25.52
C LEU A 215 -3.36 5.30 -24.97
N VAL A 216 -3.55 4.00 -25.06
CA VAL A 216 -4.77 3.30 -24.68
C VAL A 216 -4.54 2.46 -23.45
N LEU A 217 -5.42 2.61 -22.44
CA LEU A 217 -5.51 1.71 -21.30
C LEU A 217 -6.80 0.88 -21.41
N GLY A 218 -6.65 -0.46 -21.39
CA GLY A 218 -7.76 -1.40 -21.50
C GLY A 218 -8.13 -1.77 -22.94
N ASN A 219 -9.05 -2.70 -23.08
CA ASN A 219 -9.40 -3.28 -24.40
C ASN A 219 -10.88 -3.53 -24.63
N LYS A 220 -11.76 -3.24 -23.67
CA LYS A 220 -13.11 -3.79 -23.64
C LYS A 220 -14.08 -3.19 -24.66
N VAL A 221 -13.84 -1.98 -25.15
CA VAL A 221 -14.82 -1.31 -26.01
C VAL A 221 -14.28 -1.08 -27.41
N GLY A 222 -14.86 -1.79 -28.39
CA GLY A 222 -14.78 -1.47 -29.81
C GLY A 222 -13.40 -1.60 -30.47
N PRO A 223 -12.62 -2.69 -30.28
CA PRO A 223 -11.51 -2.93 -31.19
C PRO A 223 -12.06 -3.09 -32.62
N LYS A 224 -11.32 -2.54 -33.59
CA LYS A 224 -11.65 -2.75 -34.99
C LYS A 224 -11.40 -4.22 -35.35
N ILE A 225 -12.32 -4.85 -36.08
CA ILE A 225 -12.14 -6.19 -36.64
C ILE A 225 -11.73 -6.05 -38.10
N ILE A 226 -10.54 -6.56 -38.43
CA ILE A 226 -10.00 -6.55 -39.79
C ILE A 226 -9.99 -7.98 -40.30
N ASN A 227 -10.63 -8.19 -41.44
CA ASN A 227 -10.63 -9.49 -42.09
C ASN A 227 -9.36 -9.64 -42.92
N LEU A 228 -8.63 -10.71 -42.73
CA LEU A 228 -7.48 -11.10 -43.52
C LEU A 228 -7.76 -12.41 -44.23
N ASP A 229 -7.72 -12.36 -45.54
CA ASP A 229 -8.00 -13.46 -46.44
C ASP A 229 -6.71 -13.95 -47.11
N GLU A 230 -6.47 -15.27 -47.09
CA GLU A 230 -5.28 -15.87 -47.75
C GLU A 230 -5.30 -15.64 -49.27
N SER A 231 -6.43 -15.42 -49.88
CA SER A 231 -6.54 -15.13 -51.30
C SER A 231 -6.16 -13.67 -51.65
N VAL A 232 -6.14 -12.76 -50.67
CA VAL A 232 -6.03 -11.30 -50.90
C VAL A 232 -4.82 -10.70 -50.17
N ASP A 233 -4.89 -10.65 -48.86
CA ASP A 233 -3.96 -9.86 -48.05
C ASP A 233 -3.07 -10.67 -47.11
N LEU A 234 -3.48 -11.87 -46.70
CA LEU A 234 -2.73 -12.74 -45.83
C LEU A 234 -1.69 -13.53 -46.65
N VAL A 235 -0.43 -13.21 -46.48
CA VAL A 235 0.69 -13.85 -47.24
C VAL A 235 1.00 -15.22 -46.66
N HIS A 236 1.07 -15.32 -45.33
CA HIS A 236 1.21 -16.58 -44.61
C HIS A 236 0.73 -16.43 -43.17
N VAL A 237 0.38 -17.54 -42.55
CA VAL A 237 0.05 -17.63 -41.14
C VAL A 237 0.59 -18.92 -40.55
N SER A 238 1.07 -18.83 -39.31
CA SER A 238 1.54 -19.96 -38.50
C SER A 238 0.78 -19.97 -37.17
N PHE A 239 0.32 -21.15 -36.77
CA PHE A 239 -0.38 -21.39 -35.53
C PHE A 239 0.51 -22.23 -34.60
N GLU A 240 0.97 -21.64 -33.50
CA GLU A 240 1.77 -22.31 -32.49
C GLU A 240 0.86 -22.66 -31.31
N ILE A 241 0.77 -23.94 -30.95
CA ILE A 241 -0.05 -24.44 -29.85
C ILE A 241 0.87 -25.13 -28.83
N SER A 242 0.71 -24.82 -27.55
CA SER A 242 1.55 -25.36 -26.49
C SER A 242 0.70 -25.89 -25.32
N VAL A 243 1.30 -26.75 -24.48
CA VAL A 243 0.70 -27.21 -23.23
C VAL A 243 1.27 -26.43 -22.05
N LYS A 244 0.42 -26.05 -21.09
CA LYS A 244 0.81 -25.32 -19.87
C LYS A 244 0.06 -25.86 -18.66
N PRO A 245 0.65 -25.74 -17.43
CA PRO A 245 -0.04 -26.09 -16.18
C PRO A 245 -1.31 -25.28 -16.02
N GLN A 246 -2.46 -25.96 -15.84
CA GLN A 246 -3.77 -25.31 -15.75
C GLN A 246 -4.27 -25.13 -14.30
N GLN A 247 -3.99 -26.14 -13.45
CA GLN A 247 -4.49 -26.17 -12.10
C GLN A 247 -3.57 -25.40 -11.13
N PHE A 248 -4.16 -24.63 -10.24
CA PHE A 248 -3.48 -23.93 -9.16
C PHE A 248 -4.47 -23.47 -8.10
N THR A 249 -3.95 -23.13 -6.94
CA THR A 249 -4.67 -22.51 -5.84
C THR A 249 -3.91 -21.28 -5.39
N TYR A 250 -4.62 -20.22 -5.04
CA TYR A 250 -4.07 -19.06 -4.37
C TYR A 250 -4.56 -19.00 -2.94
N THR A 251 -3.65 -18.71 -2.01
CA THR A 251 -3.93 -18.49 -0.60
C THR A 251 -3.46 -17.11 -0.21
N THR A 252 -4.23 -16.41 0.59
CA THR A 252 -3.87 -15.11 1.17
C THR A 252 -4.36 -15.02 2.60
N TYR A 253 -3.86 -14.04 3.35
CA TYR A 253 -4.31 -13.72 4.69
C TYR A 253 -5.02 -12.37 4.70
N ASP A 254 -6.25 -12.37 5.16
CA ASP A 254 -7.01 -11.14 5.38
C ASP A 254 -6.77 -10.63 6.80
N VAL A 255 -6.12 -9.48 6.88
CA VAL A 255 -5.68 -8.88 8.13
C VAL A 255 -6.84 -8.38 8.98
N GLU A 256 -7.92 -7.89 8.35
CA GLU A 256 -9.05 -7.32 9.08
C GLU A 256 -9.91 -8.39 9.73
N SER A 257 -10.16 -9.48 9.03
CA SER A 257 -10.91 -10.61 9.59
C SER A 257 -10.02 -11.57 10.40
N GLY A 258 -8.69 -11.48 10.27
CA GLY A 258 -7.75 -12.39 10.91
C GLY A 258 -7.83 -13.83 10.37
N THR A 259 -8.28 -14.03 9.13
CA THR A 259 -8.52 -15.34 8.52
C THR A 259 -7.73 -15.57 7.25
N SER A 260 -7.43 -16.84 6.95
CA SER A 260 -6.84 -17.22 5.67
C SER A 260 -7.93 -17.46 4.63
N LEU A 261 -7.76 -16.87 3.45
CA LEU A 261 -8.62 -17.05 2.30
C LEU A 261 -7.93 -17.90 1.25
N GLN A 262 -8.68 -18.78 0.58
CA GLN A 262 -8.18 -19.65 -0.47
C GLN A 262 -9.13 -19.68 -1.66
N ARG A 263 -8.59 -19.62 -2.87
CA ARG A 263 -9.34 -19.73 -4.12
C ARG A 263 -8.66 -20.67 -5.09
N ASP A 264 -9.46 -21.49 -5.73
CA ASP A 264 -9.05 -22.52 -6.67
C ASP A 264 -9.29 -22.09 -8.11
N SER A 265 -8.40 -22.40 -9.02
CA SER A 265 -8.55 -22.18 -10.45
C SER A 265 -9.81 -22.86 -11.03
N ALA A 266 -10.27 -23.99 -10.44
CA ALA A 266 -11.50 -24.66 -10.89
C ALA A 266 -12.78 -23.87 -10.60
N SER A 267 -12.77 -23.03 -9.54
CA SER A 267 -13.93 -22.21 -9.17
C SER A 267 -14.07 -20.93 -10.02
N ALA A 268 -13.00 -20.52 -10.71
CA ALA A 268 -13.03 -19.32 -11.53
C ALA A 268 -13.85 -19.55 -12.81
N GLN A 269 -14.89 -18.73 -12.99
CA GLN A 269 -15.67 -18.72 -14.22
C GLN A 269 -15.02 -17.78 -15.23
N LEU A 270 -14.72 -18.29 -16.43
CA LEU A 270 -14.25 -17.49 -17.54
C LEU A 270 -15.42 -17.01 -18.38
N GLN A 271 -15.34 -15.75 -18.83
CA GLN A 271 -16.37 -15.15 -19.69
C GLN A 271 -16.14 -15.47 -21.16
N ASN A 272 -14.91 -15.82 -21.53
CA ASN A 272 -14.52 -16.09 -22.89
C ASN A 272 -14.77 -17.55 -23.28
N LYS A 273 -15.23 -17.75 -24.51
CA LYS A 273 -15.29 -19.09 -25.12
C LYS A 273 -13.88 -19.47 -25.57
N VAL A 274 -13.47 -20.67 -25.18
CA VAL A 274 -12.17 -21.21 -25.62
C VAL A 274 -12.25 -21.48 -27.12
N ASN A 275 -11.25 -20.98 -27.85
CA ASN A 275 -11.09 -21.26 -29.28
C ASN A 275 -11.01 -22.77 -29.51
N PRO A 276 -11.72 -23.34 -30.52
CA PRO A 276 -11.72 -24.77 -30.80
C PRO A 276 -10.32 -25.40 -30.92
N TYR A 277 -9.36 -24.68 -31.50
CA TYR A 277 -7.98 -25.15 -31.64
C TYR A 277 -7.27 -25.30 -30.28
N GLN A 278 -7.60 -24.50 -29.29
CA GLN A 278 -7.05 -24.58 -27.95
C GLN A 278 -7.63 -25.73 -27.11
N LEU A 279 -8.83 -26.22 -27.43
CA LEU A 279 -9.48 -27.29 -26.66
C LEU A 279 -8.62 -28.58 -26.62
N VAL A 280 -7.93 -28.89 -27.71
CA VAL A 280 -7.00 -30.04 -27.77
C VAL A 280 -5.83 -29.83 -26.81
N ALA A 281 -5.23 -28.64 -26.81
CA ALA A 281 -4.13 -28.30 -25.93
C ALA A 281 -4.54 -28.26 -24.46
N LEU A 282 -5.74 -27.81 -24.13
CA LEU A 282 -6.29 -27.82 -22.78
C LEU A 282 -6.46 -29.25 -22.26
N LYS A 283 -6.99 -30.17 -23.09
CA LYS A 283 -7.09 -31.59 -22.74
C LYS A 283 -5.71 -32.21 -22.52
N ALA A 284 -4.77 -31.96 -23.44
CA ALA A 284 -3.40 -32.44 -23.35
C ALA A 284 -2.68 -31.87 -22.11
N SER A 285 -2.90 -30.61 -21.78
CA SER A 285 -2.33 -29.96 -20.59
C SER A 285 -2.71 -30.67 -19.28
N LYS A 286 -3.97 -31.10 -19.15
CA LYS A 286 -4.46 -31.86 -17.99
C LYS A 286 -3.80 -33.23 -17.87
N ASN A 287 -3.43 -33.85 -18.99
CA ASN A 287 -2.76 -35.15 -18.99
C ASN A 287 -1.27 -35.04 -18.68
N VAL A 288 -0.63 -33.90 -18.93
CA VAL A 288 0.79 -33.67 -18.68
C VAL A 288 1.02 -33.11 -17.26
N PHE A 289 0.19 -32.17 -16.83
CA PHE A 289 0.38 -31.43 -15.58
C PHE A 289 -0.68 -31.82 -14.53
N HIS A 290 -0.34 -32.74 -13.64
CA HIS A 290 -1.26 -33.24 -12.60
C HIS A 290 -1.16 -32.49 -11.29
N LYS A 291 -0.04 -31.78 -11.02
CA LYS A 291 0.18 -31.07 -9.77
C LYS A 291 -0.66 -29.79 -9.74
N LYS A 292 -1.30 -29.54 -8.60
CA LYS A 292 -2.03 -28.32 -8.29
C LYS A 292 -1.24 -27.54 -7.24
N PRO A 293 -0.33 -26.64 -7.67
CA PRO A 293 0.46 -25.85 -6.74
C PRO A 293 -0.40 -24.82 -6.02
N ASN A 294 -0.02 -24.52 -4.76
CA ASN A 294 -0.60 -23.43 -3.98
C ASN A 294 0.40 -22.27 -3.91
N LYS A 295 -0.02 -21.08 -4.35
CA LYS A 295 0.76 -19.84 -4.32
C LYS A 295 0.23 -18.92 -3.24
N LEU A 296 1.14 -18.34 -2.45
CA LEU A 296 0.79 -17.21 -1.61
C LEU A 296 0.59 -15.98 -2.51
N HIS A 297 -0.61 -15.41 -2.44
CA HIS A 297 -0.95 -14.15 -3.10
C HIS A 297 -0.87 -13.03 -2.08
N ASN A 298 -0.23 -11.94 -2.44
CA ASN A 298 -0.05 -10.76 -1.60
C ASN A 298 -0.94 -9.61 -2.11
N PRO A 299 -2.24 -9.58 -1.74
CA PRO A 299 -3.16 -8.55 -2.20
C PRO A 299 -2.84 -7.20 -1.59
N THR A 300 -3.22 -6.13 -2.27
CA THR A 300 -3.21 -4.75 -1.72
C THR A 300 -4.53 -4.38 -1.07
N GLY A 301 -5.53 -5.23 -1.20
CA GLY A 301 -6.86 -5.01 -0.66
C GLY A 301 -6.85 -4.81 0.85
N ILE A 302 -7.50 -3.75 1.29
CA ILE A 302 -7.87 -3.43 2.66
C ILE A 302 -9.40 -3.30 2.68
N ASN A 303 -10.06 -3.51 3.82
CA ASN A 303 -11.50 -3.31 3.97
C ASN A 303 -12.38 -4.28 3.14
N ASN A 304 -12.36 -5.57 3.45
CA ASN A 304 -13.20 -6.62 2.83
C ASN A 304 -13.02 -6.80 1.31
N ARG A 305 -11.96 -6.22 0.72
CA ARG A 305 -11.65 -6.35 -0.71
C ARG A 305 -10.70 -7.48 -1.03
N THR A 306 -10.02 -8.03 -0.03
CA THR A 306 -9.04 -9.11 -0.16
C THR A 306 -9.59 -10.30 -0.93
N ASP A 307 -10.81 -10.74 -0.64
CA ASP A 307 -11.45 -11.86 -1.34
C ASP A 307 -11.75 -11.56 -2.81
N ARG A 308 -12.24 -10.36 -3.11
CA ARG A 308 -12.53 -9.93 -4.48
C ARG A 308 -11.26 -9.81 -5.31
N GLU A 309 -10.21 -9.24 -4.74
CA GLU A 309 -8.91 -9.14 -5.40
C GLU A 309 -8.32 -10.53 -5.68
N LEU A 310 -8.41 -11.45 -4.71
CA LEU A 310 -8.00 -12.84 -4.88
C LEU A 310 -8.78 -13.56 -5.99
N GLN A 311 -10.10 -13.35 -6.07
CA GLN A 311 -10.95 -13.91 -7.13
C GLN A 311 -10.54 -13.37 -8.51
N ASP A 312 -10.31 -12.07 -8.63
CA ASP A 312 -9.88 -11.44 -9.88
C ASP A 312 -8.50 -11.93 -10.33
N ALA A 313 -7.54 -12.03 -9.41
CA ALA A 313 -6.21 -12.55 -9.69
C ALA A 313 -6.26 -14.01 -10.19
N VAL A 314 -7.05 -14.86 -9.52
CA VAL A 314 -7.22 -16.26 -9.91
C VAL A 314 -7.90 -16.36 -11.29
N ARG A 315 -8.92 -15.54 -11.58
CA ARG A 315 -9.59 -15.52 -12.88
C ARG A 315 -8.63 -15.11 -14.00
N LYS A 316 -7.90 -14.01 -13.83
CA LYS A 316 -6.93 -13.52 -14.82
C LYS A 316 -5.79 -14.50 -15.04
N GLN A 317 -5.26 -15.08 -13.96
CA GLN A 317 -4.22 -16.11 -14.07
C GLN A 317 -4.73 -17.36 -14.80
N LYS A 318 -5.98 -17.75 -14.62
CA LYS A 318 -6.58 -18.85 -15.35
C LYS A 318 -6.72 -18.52 -16.83
N GLU A 319 -7.24 -17.34 -17.19
CA GLU A 319 -7.32 -16.86 -18.57
C GLU A 319 -5.93 -16.88 -19.23
N LEU A 320 -4.90 -16.38 -18.56
CA LEU A 320 -3.53 -16.40 -19.07
C LEU A 320 -3.01 -17.83 -19.30
N ARG A 321 -3.28 -18.75 -18.39
CA ARG A 321 -2.86 -20.16 -18.53
C ARG A 321 -3.63 -20.91 -19.61
N GLU A 322 -4.86 -20.54 -19.87
CA GLU A 322 -5.68 -21.10 -20.95
C GLU A 322 -5.33 -20.48 -22.32
N ASN A 323 -4.54 -19.41 -22.36
CA ASN A 323 -3.96 -18.92 -23.60
C ASN A 323 -2.78 -19.83 -24.02
N LEU A 324 -3.10 -20.84 -24.83
CA LEU A 324 -2.18 -21.90 -25.28
C LEU A 324 -1.75 -21.74 -26.74
N MET A 325 -2.19 -20.65 -27.40
CA MET A 325 -2.01 -20.45 -28.82
C MET A 325 -1.41 -19.08 -29.11
N ILE A 326 -0.43 -19.07 -30.01
CA ILE A 326 0.15 -17.88 -30.60
C ILE A 326 -0.02 -17.99 -32.12
N VAL A 327 -0.42 -16.91 -32.74
CA VAL A 327 -0.56 -16.80 -34.20
C VAL A 327 0.47 -15.79 -34.70
N LYS A 328 1.28 -16.20 -35.66
CA LYS A 328 2.21 -15.31 -36.36
C LYS A 328 1.82 -15.25 -37.83
N GLY A 329 1.75 -14.05 -38.37
CA GLY A 329 1.34 -13.87 -39.75
C GLY A 329 2.07 -12.75 -40.45
N LYS A 330 2.04 -12.81 -41.79
CA LYS A 330 2.49 -11.74 -42.68
C LYS A 330 1.34 -11.30 -43.57
N SER A 331 1.13 -9.99 -43.63
CA SER A 331 0.02 -9.41 -44.37
C SER A 331 0.45 -8.21 -45.22
N LYS A 332 -0.36 -7.91 -46.23
CA LYS A 332 -0.26 -6.69 -47.05
C LYS A 332 -1.28 -5.61 -46.67
N ASP A 333 -2.14 -5.87 -45.67
CA ASP A 333 -3.15 -4.87 -45.27
C ASP A 333 -2.54 -3.85 -44.30
N PRO A 334 -2.46 -2.57 -44.70
CA PRO A 334 -1.88 -1.51 -43.87
C PRO A 334 -2.78 -1.08 -42.70
N GLN A 335 -4.01 -1.59 -42.61
CA GLN A 335 -4.94 -1.21 -41.54
C GLN A 335 -4.64 -1.86 -40.20
N LEU A 336 -3.91 -2.99 -40.24
CA LEU A 336 -3.57 -3.75 -39.03
C LEU A 336 -2.73 -2.93 -38.08
N LYS A 337 -3.08 -2.96 -36.79
CA LYS A 337 -2.30 -2.36 -35.70
C LYS A 337 -2.52 -3.09 -34.39
N GLN A 338 -1.64 -2.89 -33.44
CA GLN A 338 -1.77 -3.49 -32.13
C GLN A 338 -3.10 -3.10 -31.44
N GLY A 339 -3.66 -4.02 -30.67
CA GLY A 339 -4.91 -3.84 -29.94
C GLY A 339 -6.17 -4.13 -30.78
N ASP A 340 -6.10 -4.13 -32.12
CA ASP A 340 -7.20 -4.51 -32.99
C ASP A 340 -7.36 -6.04 -33.07
N LEU A 341 -8.52 -6.48 -33.54
CA LEU A 341 -8.81 -7.87 -33.80
C LEU A 341 -8.63 -8.18 -35.29
N THR A 342 -8.06 -9.32 -35.59
CA THR A 342 -8.00 -9.85 -36.94
C THR A 342 -8.80 -11.14 -37.05
N LYS A 343 -9.72 -11.20 -37.99
CA LYS A 343 -10.44 -12.41 -38.39
C LYS A 343 -9.72 -13.02 -39.58
N LEU A 344 -9.18 -14.21 -39.40
CA LEU A 344 -8.47 -14.93 -40.46
C LEU A 344 -9.42 -15.80 -41.26
N VAL A 345 -9.24 -15.86 -42.57
CA VAL A 345 -10.01 -16.63 -43.51
C VAL A 345 -9.06 -17.39 -44.44
N ASP A 346 -9.32 -18.69 -44.68
CA ASP A 346 -8.50 -19.50 -45.55
C ASP A 346 -8.83 -19.25 -47.03
N ILE A 347 -8.08 -19.84 -47.94
CA ILE A 347 -8.24 -19.70 -49.38
C ILE A 347 -9.60 -20.23 -49.90
N ASN A 348 -10.36 -20.97 -49.06
CA ASN A 348 -11.68 -21.51 -49.37
C ASN A 348 -12.80 -20.78 -48.65
N ASP A 349 -12.59 -19.55 -48.23
CA ASP A 349 -13.51 -18.72 -47.42
C ASP A 349 -13.90 -19.33 -46.08
N ARG A 350 -13.10 -20.23 -45.49
CA ARG A 350 -13.40 -20.80 -44.19
C ARG A 350 -12.80 -19.97 -43.09
N PRO A 351 -13.55 -19.61 -42.05
CA PRO A 351 -13.01 -18.82 -40.96
C PRO A 351 -12.01 -19.61 -40.12
N MET A 352 -10.84 -19.04 -39.89
CA MET A 352 -9.77 -19.54 -38.99
C MET A 352 -9.77 -18.84 -37.64
N GLU A 353 -10.93 -18.38 -37.17
CA GLU A 353 -11.16 -17.66 -35.91
C GLU A 353 -10.66 -16.22 -35.89
N THR A 354 -10.83 -15.56 -34.72
CA THR A 354 -10.47 -14.16 -34.50
C THR A 354 -9.38 -14.06 -33.44
N TYR A 355 -8.41 -13.23 -33.70
CA TYR A 355 -7.22 -13.06 -32.86
C TYR A 355 -6.96 -11.59 -32.59
N ARG A 356 -6.40 -11.28 -31.41
CA ARG A 356 -5.96 -9.94 -31.01
C ARG A 356 -4.50 -9.76 -31.36
N ILE A 357 -4.20 -8.69 -32.07
CA ILE A 357 -2.82 -8.30 -32.40
C ILE A 357 -2.16 -7.71 -31.16
N ILE A 358 -1.05 -8.32 -30.73
CA ILE A 358 -0.28 -7.87 -29.57
C ILE A 358 1.05 -7.26 -29.97
N GLU A 359 1.55 -7.58 -31.16
CA GLU A 359 2.78 -7.05 -31.73
C GLU A 359 2.65 -7.00 -33.25
N ILE A 360 3.12 -5.94 -33.87
CA ILE A 360 3.13 -5.79 -35.32
C ILE A 360 4.32 -4.93 -35.75
N GLN A 361 4.97 -5.34 -36.81
CA GLN A 361 6.03 -4.59 -37.46
C GLN A 361 5.65 -4.31 -38.91
N HIS A 362 5.69 -3.04 -39.31
CA HIS A 362 5.38 -2.58 -40.65
C HIS A 362 6.66 -2.28 -41.41
N PHE A 363 6.71 -2.69 -42.66
CA PHE A 363 7.86 -2.51 -43.55
C PHE A 363 7.38 -1.86 -44.85
N HIS A 364 8.05 -0.79 -45.27
CA HIS A 364 7.87 -0.16 -46.57
C HIS A 364 9.23 0.21 -47.15
N ASP A 365 9.54 -0.28 -48.32
CA ASP A 365 10.85 -0.07 -49.00
C ASP A 365 10.78 0.97 -50.13
N GLY A 366 9.74 1.77 -50.19
CA GLY A 366 9.45 2.74 -51.25
C GLY A 366 8.67 2.15 -52.46
N ASN A 367 8.67 0.83 -52.62
CA ASN A 367 7.95 0.16 -53.71
C ASN A 367 6.93 -0.87 -53.23
N SER A 368 7.22 -1.54 -52.14
CA SER A 368 6.40 -2.60 -51.58
C SER A 368 6.13 -2.38 -50.09
N TYR A 369 5.01 -2.92 -49.64
CA TYR A 369 4.60 -2.89 -48.25
C TYR A 369 4.21 -4.29 -47.79
N TYR A 370 4.60 -4.60 -46.55
CA TYR A 370 4.07 -5.72 -45.81
C TYR A 370 4.16 -5.43 -44.31
N ASN A 371 3.42 -6.18 -43.53
CA ASN A 371 3.59 -6.23 -42.09
C ASN A 371 3.73 -7.67 -41.61
N GLU A 372 4.36 -7.83 -40.46
CA GLU A 372 4.48 -9.09 -39.74
C GLU A 372 3.86 -8.87 -38.34
N PHE A 373 2.97 -9.77 -37.95
CA PHE A 373 2.24 -9.62 -36.72
C PHE A 373 2.28 -10.87 -35.84
N VAL A 374 2.17 -10.65 -34.53
CA VAL A 374 1.93 -11.68 -33.52
C VAL A 374 0.55 -11.40 -32.89
N ALA A 375 -0.27 -12.43 -32.85
CA ALA A 375 -1.61 -12.34 -32.30
C ALA A 375 -1.91 -13.52 -31.37
N ILE A 376 -2.86 -13.34 -30.49
CA ILE A 376 -3.37 -14.35 -29.57
C ILE A 376 -4.89 -14.44 -29.70
N PRO A 377 -5.52 -15.55 -29.29
CA PRO A 377 -6.96 -15.60 -29.15
C PRO A 377 -7.47 -14.41 -28.33
N ASP A 378 -8.60 -13.84 -28.71
CA ASP A 378 -9.16 -12.68 -28.03
C ASP A 378 -9.53 -13.03 -26.60
N LEU A 379 -8.56 -12.84 -25.71
CA LEU A 379 -8.70 -12.98 -24.27
C LEU A 379 -8.70 -11.59 -23.64
N TRP A 380 -9.35 -11.48 -22.49
CA TRP A 380 -9.40 -10.20 -21.79
C TRP A 380 -8.13 -9.90 -21.00
N THR A 381 -7.41 -10.94 -20.59
CA THR A 381 -6.15 -10.78 -19.86
C THR A 381 -4.98 -10.74 -20.84
N PRO A 382 -4.15 -9.70 -20.82
CA PRO A 382 -2.98 -9.59 -21.68
C PRO A 382 -1.91 -10.64 -21.32
N PRO A 383 -1.05 -11.04 -22.28
CA PRO A 383 -0.08 -12.11 -22.09
C PRO A 383 1.01 -11.78 -21.07
N TYR A 384 1.21 -10.51 -20.76
CA TYR A 384 2.20 -10.03 -19.79
C TYR A 384 1.67 -9.93 -18.35
N PHE A 385 0.42 -10.34 -18.08
CA PHE A 385 -0.15 -10.29 -16.73
C PHE A 385 0.72 -11.03 -15.70
N ASP A 386 1.06 -10.32 -14.63
CA ASP A 386 1.72 -10.86 -13.45
C ASP A 386 1.21 -10.15 -12.19
N ASP A 387 0.48 -10.88 -11.37
CA ASP A 387 -0.10 -10.41 -10.11
C ASP A 387 0.94 -10.18 -8.99
N ASN A 388 2.22 -10.53 -9.21
CA ASN A 388 3.32 -10.23 -8.27
C ASN A 388 4.08 -8.94 -8.61
N THR A 389 3.69 -8.25 -9.66
CA THR A 389 4.35 -7.01 -10.07
C THR A 389 3.91 -5.86 -9.17
N TYR A 390 4.77 -5.42 -8.26
CA TYR A 390 4.57 -4.28 -7.38
C TYR A 390 5.89 -3.51 -7.18
N PRO A 391 5.83 -2.22 -6.79
CA PRO A 391 7.04 -1.45 -6.55
C PRO A 391 7.77 -2.01 -5.32
N ASN A 392 9.03 -2.38 -5.50
CA ASN A 392 9.87 -2.89 -4.42
C ASN A 392 10.46 -1.72 -3.63
N CYS A 393 10.40 -1.81 -2.31
CA CYS A 393 10.81 -0.77 -1.40
C CYS A 393 11.51 -1.36 -0.17
N GLU A 394 12.60 -0.72 0.23
CA GLU A 394 13.31 -1.02 1.48
C GLU A 394 12.71 -0.22 2.64
N GLU A 395 13.10 -0.54 3.87
CA GLU A 395 12.66 0.16 5.07
C GLU A 395 12.98 1.65 4.99
N GLN A 396 12.05 2.49 5.42
CA GLN A 396 12.17 3.94 5.37
C GLN A 396 11.69 4.61 6.64
N THR A 397 12.27 5.74 6.93
CA THR A 397 11.79 6.65 7.98
C THR A 397 10.57 7.42 7.49
N ALA A 398 9.59 7.58 8.38
CA ALA A 398 8.39 8.39 8.16
C ALA A 398 7.98 9.10 9.45
N ARG A 399 7.08 10.09 9.34
CA ARG A 399 6.48 10.76 10.50
C ARG A 399 5.03 10.37 10.68
N VAL A 400 4.62 10.19 11.92
CA VAL A 400 3.20 9.94 12.26
C VAL A 400 2.40 11.22 12.02
N VAL A 401 1.34 11.11 11.23
CA VAL A 401 0.43 12.24 10.91
C VAL A 401 -0.97 12.05 11.48
N ASP A 402 -1.33 10.82 11.86
CA ASP A 402 -2.61 10.51 12.49
C ASP A 402 -2.48 9.20 13.27
N ASN A 403 -2.99 9.17 14.51
CA ASN A 403 -2.99 8.00 15.39
C ASN A 403 -4.36 7.68 15.97
N ASN A 404 -5.41 8.37 15.50
CA ASN A 404 -6.79 8.11 15.93
C ASN A 404 -7.48 7.10 15.02
N ASP A 405 -7.08 5.82 15.12
CA ASP A 405 -7.59 4.73 14.29
C ASP A 405 -9.10 4.51 14.49
N PRO A 406 -9.93 4.72 13.44
CA PRO A 406 -11.39 4.57 13.53
C PRO A 406 -11.85 3.13 13.81
N MET A 407 -11.00 2.12 13.57
CA MET A 407 -11.31 0.73 13.86
C MET A 407 -10.73 0.24 15.21
N SER A 408 -10.08 1.13 15.97
CA SER A 408 -9.48 0.82 17.28
C SER A 408 -8.48 -0.35 17.27
N MET A 409 -7.81 -0.58 16.14
CA MET A 409 -6.81 -1.63 15.96
C MET A 409 -5.39 -1.16 16.36
N GLY A 410 -5.24 0.11 16.80
CA GLY A 410 -3.95 0.70 17.14
C GLY A 410 -3.07 1.00 15.92
N ARG A 411 -3.68 1.27 14.77
CA ARG A 411 -3.00 1.66 13.54
C ARG A 411 -2.67 3.15 13.56
N VAL A 412 -1.71 3.53 12.73
CA VAL A 412 -1.31 4.93 12.49
C VAL A 412 -1.34 5.25 11.01
N ARG A 413 -1.40 6.54 10.68
CA ARG A 413 -1.07 7.03 9.34
C ARG A 413 0.25 7.76 9.41
N VAL A 414 1.11 7.50 8.45
CA VAL A 414 2.42 8.12 8.37
C VAL A 414 2.61 8.84 7.04
N GLN A 415 3.57 9.75 7.02
CA GLN A 415 3.98 10.48 5.85
C GLN A 415 5.47 10.26 5.61
N PHE A 416 5.82 9.74 4.45
CA PHE A 416 7.21 9.62 4.00
C PHE A 416 7.72 10.98 3.47
N PRO A 417 9.04 11.25 3.49
CA PRO A 417 9.60 12.50 2.97
C PRO A 417 9.21 12.79 1.51
N TRP A 418 9.13 11.76 0.66
CA TRP A 418 8.72 11.91 -0.74
C TRP A 418 7.22 12.20 -0.91
N GLN A 419 6.39 11.99 0.10
CA GLN A 419 4.95 12.33 0.10
C GLN A 419 4.68 13.78 0.52
N GLU A 420 5.62 14.44 1.19
CA GLU A 420 5.43 15.78 1.75
C GLU A 420 5.09 16.81 0.66
N ARG A 421 5.81 16.79 -0.47
CA ARG A 421 5.62 17.75 -1.58
C ARG A 421 4.18 17.79 -2.10
N LYS A 422 3.49 16.66 -2.11
CA LYS A 422 2.11 16.51 -2.60
C LYS A 422 1.09 16.37 -1.46
N ASN A 423 1.53 16.56 -0.21
CA ASN A 423 0.72 16.37 1.00
C ASN A 423 -0.02 15.02 1.03
N GLN A 424 0.65 13.98 0.55
CA GLN A 424 0.16 12.61 0.54
C GLN A 424 0.53 11.91 1.85
N LYS A 425 -0.12 10.80 2.16
CA LYS A 425 0.11 9.99 3.36
C LYS A 425 -0.29 8.54 3.10
N THR A 426 0.11 7.65 4.01
CA THR A 426 -0.32 6.25 3.94
C THR A 426 -1.79 6.08 4.34
N PRO A 427 -2.46 4.98 3.98
CA PRO A 427 -3.66 4.54 4.68
C PRO A 427 -3.34 4.22 6.16
N TRP A 428 -4.35 3.74 6.91
CA TRP A 428 -4.14 3.20 8.25
C TRP A 428 -3.29 1.94 8.19
N ILE A 429 -2.06 1.99 8.76
CA ILE A 429 -1.09 0.91 8.74
C ILE A 429 -0.88 0.34 10.14
N ARG A 430 -0.60 -0.96 10.22
CA ARG A 430 -0.36 -1.66 11.49
C ARG A 430 0.97 -1.27 12.10
N LEU A 431 1.05 -1.39 13.42
CA LEU A 431 2.27 -1.21 14.20
C LEU A 431 2.64 -2.54 14.88
N ILE A 432 3.91 -2.91 14.85
CA ILE A 432 4.43 -4.03 15.64
C ILE A 432 4.47 -3.63 17.11
N GLN A 433 3.94 -4.48 17.97
CA GLN A 433 4.02 -4.37 19.42
C GLN A 433 4.78 -5.58 19.99
N PRO A 434 5.53 -5.43 21.09
CA PRO A 434 6.26 -6.54 21.72
C PRO A 434 5.36 -7.74 22.07
N HIS A 435 4.11 -7.47 22.40
CA HIS A 435 3.08 -8.46 22.65
C HIS A 435 1.71 -7.86 22.38
N SER A 436 0.83 -8.62 21.68
CA SER A 436 -0.54 -8.19 21.38
C SER A 436 -1.49 -9.39 21.38
N GLY A 437 -2.75 -9.17 21.74
CA GLY A 437 -3.81 -10.16 21.70
C GLY A 437 -5.13 -9.56 22.18
N ALA A 438 -6.22 -10.32 22.09
CA ALA A 438 -7.54 -9.86 22.50
C ALA A 438 -7.56 -9.42 23.99
N GLY A 439 -7.75 -8.12 24.22
CA GLY A 439 -7.82 -7.54 25.56
C GLY A 439 -6.53 -7.52 26.36
N LYS A 440 -5.37 -7.79 25.75
CA LYS A 440 -4.06 -7.86 26.42
C LYS A 440 -2.90 -7.45 25.52
N GLY A 441 -1.79 -7.04 26.11
CA GLY A 441 -0.55 -6.70 25.41
C GLY A 441 -0.05 -5.30 25.74
N PHE A 442 0.92 -4.84 24.95
CA PHE A 442 1.42 -3.47 24.98
C PHE A 442 0.55 -2.60 24.07
N HIS A 443 0.18 -1.42 24.54
CA HIS A 443 -0.57 -0.44 23.77
C HIS A 443 0.15 0.90 23.84
N PHE A 444 1.27 1.00 23.10
CA PHE A 444 2.06 2.20 22.96
C PHE A 444 2.01 2.66 21.51
N ILE A 445 1.13 3.60 21.24
CA ILE A 445 0.94 4.16 19.90
C ILE A 445 1.79 5.43 19.81
N PRO A 446 2.63 5.58 18.77
CA PRO A 446 3.44 6.77 18.57
C PRO A 446 2.57 8.03 18.49
N GLU A 447 3.06 9.13 19.01
CA GLU A 447 2.38 10.42 18.97
C GLU A 447 2.52 11.06 17.57
N ILE A 448 1.60 11.99 17.26
CA ILE A 448 1.67 12.74 16.01
C ILE A 448 2.96 13.58 15.98
N GLY A 449 3.72 13.50 14.90
CA GLY A 449 5.01 14.16 14.70
C GLY A 449 6.20 13.26 14.97
N GLU A 450 6.05 12.17 15.72
CA GLU A 450 7.16 11.25 16.03
C GLU A 450 7.66 10.49 14.81
N GLU A 451 8.96 10.22 14.82
CA GLU A 451 9.64 9.46 13.78
C GLU A 451 9.46 7.96 13.98
N VAL A 452 9.10 7.28 12.91
CA VAL A 452 8.92 5.83 12.87
C VAL A 452 9.72 5.20 11.73
N LEU A 453 10.24 3.99 11.97
CA LEU A 453 10.76 3.13 10.90
C LEU A 453 9.61 2.30 10.33
N VAL A 454 9.45 2.35 9.02
CA VAL A 454 8.40 1.65 8.27
C VAL A 454 9.03 0.56 7.43
N GLY A 455 8.57 -0.67 7.62
CA GLY A 455 8.87 -1.80 6.75
C GLY A 455 7.73 -2.07 5.76
N PHE A 456 7.98 -2.98 4.84
CA PHE A 456 7.05 -3.30 3.76
C PHE A 456 6.86 -4.82 3.66
N GLU A 457 5.62 -5.31 3.71
CA GLU A 457 5.34 -6.74 3.61
C GLU A 457 5.82 -7.28 2.25
N SER A 458 6.76 -8.23 2.29
CA SER A 458 7.42 -8.78 1.09
C SER A 458 8.11 -7.74 0.19
N GLY A 459 8.53 -6.61 0.74
CA GLY A 459 9.10 -5.49 -0.02
C GLY A 459 8.10 -4.68 -0.84
N ASN A 460 6.79 -4.92 -0.70
CA ASN A 460 5.77 -4.22 -1.46
C ASN A 460 5.50 -2.83 -0.87
N ALA A 461 5.87 -1.75 -1.60
CA ALA A 461 5.67 -0.36 -1.19
C ALA A 461 4.20 -0.01 -0.86
N GLU A 462 3.24 -0.78 -1.36
CA GLU A 462 1.82 -0.60 -1.11
C GLU A 462 1.32 -1.29 0.17
N LYS A 463 2.22 -2.01 0.88
CA LYS A 463 1.92 -2.71 2.14
C LYS A 463 2.85 -2.29 3.27
N PRO A 464 2.86 -1.00 3.61
CA PRO A 464 3.67 -0.49 4.70
C PRO A 464 3.13 -0.93 6.07
N PHE A 465 4.04 -1.12 7.03
CA PHE A 465 3.73 -1.32 8.45
C PHE A 465 4.83 -0.71 9.31
N VAL A 466 4.50 -0.22 10.50
CA VAL A 466 5.47 0.39 11.40
C VAL A 466 6.22 -0.70 12.19
N LEU A 467 7.54 -0.69 12.09
CA LEU A 467 8.44 -1.57 12.84
C LEU A 467 8.69 -1.06 14.27
N GLY A 468 8.78 0.25 14.44
CA GLY A 468 9.05 0.90 15.72
C GLY A 468 9.30 2.39 15.56
N THR A 469 9.67 3.04 16.66
CA THR A 469 10.01 4.47 16.72
C THR A 469 11.52 4.66 16.83
N HIS A 470 12.03 5.76 16.32
CA HIS A 470 13.44 6.16 16.46
C HIS A 470 13.56 7.47 17.24
N TYR A 471 14.57 7.54 18.10
CA TYR A 471 15.09 8.83 18.54
C TYR A 471 15.92 9.45 17.41
N ASN A 472 15.90 10.78 17.31
CA ASN A 472 16.65 11.53 16.31
C ASN A 472 17.33 12.75 16.92
N GLY A 473 17.98 13.58 16.11
CA GLY A 473 18.73 14.73 16.60
C GLY A 473 17.90 15.81 17.28
N SER A 474 16.59 15.86 17.02
CA SER A 474 15.66 16.79 17.66
C SER A 474 14.81 16.15 18.77
N GLU A 475 14.69 14.84 18.79
CA GLU A 475 13.84 14.05 19.68
C GLU A 475 14.69 13.01 20.41
N THR A 476 15.33 13.43 21.51
CA THR A 476 16.18 12.56 22.34
C THR A 476 15.42 12.03 23.54
N SER A 477 15.80 10.86 24.05
CA SER A 477 15.10 10.23 25.19
C SER A 477 15.22 11.01 26.50
N GLY A 478 16.28 11.83 26.68
CA GLY A 478 16.61 12.51 27.94
C GLY A 478 17.11 11.58 29.06
N TYR A 479 17.22 10.28 28.83
CA TYR A 479 17.63 9.26 29.80
C TYR A 479 19.03 8.67 29.53
N HIS A 480 19.73 9.20 28.54
CA HIS A 480 21.07 8.73 28.21
C HIS A 480 22.06 8.95 29.36
N THR A 481 22.81 7.91 29.73
CA THR A 481 23.97 7.96 30.63
C THR A 481 25.15 7.27 29.95
N SER A 482 26.36 7.65 30.29
CA SER A 482 27.57 7.02 29.72
C SER A 482 27.68 5.52 30.04
N GLY A 483 27.13 5.07 31.16
CA GLY A 483 27.06 3.67 31.58
C GLY A 483 25.85 2.93 31.05
N ASN A 484 24.93 3.59 30.37
CA ASN A 484 23.63 3.03 29.95
C ASN A 484 22.82 2.47 31.14
N ASP A 485 22.89 3.13 32.30
CA ASP A 485 22.34 2.62 33.55
C ASP A 485 20.83 2.85 33.68
N VAL A 486 20.25 3.79 32.91
CA VAL A 486 18.86 4.20 33.04
C VAL A 486 18.00 3.57 31.97
N LYS A 487 16.90 2.92 32.38
CA LYS A 487 15.79 2.46 31.51
C LYS A 487 14.53 3.16 31.98
N ALA A 488 13.75 3.68 31.03
CA ALA A 488 12.57 4.46 31.39
C ALA A 488 11.37 4.17 30.48
N ILE A 489 10.19 4.19 31.07
CA ILE A 489 8.92 4.37 30.37
C ILE A 489 8.43 5.76 30.77
N HIS A 490 8.22 6.63 29.79
CA HIS A 490 7.78 8.00 30.03
C HIS A 490 6.68 8.38 29.07
N THR A 491 5.56 8.82 29.58
CA THR A 491 4.40 9.23 28.78
C THR A 491 4.38 10.76 28.56
N ARG A 492 3.66 11.21 27.54
CA ARG A 492 3.47 12.63 27.22
C ARG A 492 2.98 13.47 28.40
N SER A 493 2.17 12.91 29.29
CA SER A 493 1.67 13.61 30.47
C SER A 493 2.67 13.73 31.60
N GLY A 494 3.81 13.04 31.53
CA GLY A 494 4.87 13.05 32.56
C GLY A 494 4.82 11.87 33.52
N THR A 495 3.90 10.91 33.34
CA THR A 495 3.95 9.65 34.11
C THR A 495 5.17 8.85 33.68
N LYS A 496 5.97 8.37 34.64
CA LYS A 496 7.22 7.65 34.37
C LYS A 496 7.47 6.47 35.30
N ILE A 497 8.15 5.47 34.75
CA ILE A 497 8.75 4.36 35.47
C ILE A 497 10.22 4.36 35.08
N ILE A 498 11.12 4.52 36.04
CA ILE A 498 12.55 4.56 35.83
C ILE A 498 13.20 3.40 36.59
N LEU A 499 14.07 2.66 35.92
CA LEU A 499 14.92 1.64 36.45
C LEU A 499 16.36 2.13 36.32
N ASN A 500 17.10 2.19 37.43
CA ASN A 500 18.49 2.64 37.42
C ASN A 500 19.41 1.51 37.92
N ASP A 501 20.15 0.91 36.99
CA ASP A 501 21.01 -0.24 37.25
C ASP A 501 22.21 0.14 38.15
N ALA A 502 22.76 1.36 38.02
CA ALA A 502 23.89 1.82 38.84
C ALA A 502 23.51 1.96 40.31
N GLN A 503 22.26 2.29 40.59
CA GLN A 503 21.74 2.45 41.95
C GLN A 503 20.95 1.24 42.44
N GLY A 504 20.55 0.33 41.53
CA GLY A 504 19.61 -0.73 41.83
C GLY A 504 18.22 -0.19 42.19
N SER A 505 17.89 1.04 41.74
CA SER A 505 16.67 1.74 42.15
C SER A 505 15.52 1.63 41.15
N VAL A 506 14.31 1.71 41.67
CA VAL A 506 13.07 1.81 40.89
C VAL A 506 12.33 3.07 41.35
N PHE A 507 11.91 3.89 40.38
CA PHE A 507 11.16 5.12 40.60
C PHE A 507 9.90 5.18 39.74
N ILE A 508 8.76 5.38 40.34
CA ILE A 508 7.47 5.58 39.67
C ILE A 508 6.95 6.96 40.09
N GLU A 509 6.53 7.75 39.13
CA GLU A 509 5.99 9.09 39.36
C GLU A 509 4.81 9.39 38.45
N ASP A 510 3.82 10.11 38.96
CA ASP A 510 2.75 10.71 38.17
C ASP A 510 2.89 12.24 38.11
N PRO A 511 2.20 12.95 37.19
CA PRO A 511 2.28 14.40 37.05
C PRO A 511 1.79 15.20 38.27
N SER A 512 1.10 14.57 39.21
CA SER A 512 0.62 15.24 40.45
C SER A 512 1.64 15.18 41.59
N GLY A 513 2.81 14.55 41.36
CA GLY A 513 3.87 14.41 42.33
C GLY A 513 3.70 13.25 43.30
N ASN A 514 2.83 12.29 43.00
CA ASN A 514 2.83 11.03 43.71
C ASN A 514 4.02 10.21 43.29
N THR A 515 4.78 9.66 44.27
CA THR A 515 5.97 8.86 43.99
C THR A 515 5.96 7.52 44.71
N TRP A 516 6.59 6.53 44.09
CA TRP A 516 6.94 5.26 44.68
C TRP A 516 8.40 4.97 44.33
N THR A 517 9.27 4.94 45.37
CA THR A 517 10.72 4.80 45.19
C THR A 517 11.21 3.59 45.96
N MET A 518 11.95 2.70 45.29
CA MET A 518 12.84 1.70 45.89
C MET A 518 14.26 2.17 45.62
N ASP A 519 15.04 2.48 46.67
CA ASP A 519 16.32 3.20 46.55
C ASP A 519 17.54 2.31 46.28
N GLY A 520 17.36 1.00 46.16
CA GLY A 520 18.46 0.03 46.01
C GLY A 520 19.22 -0.26 47.28
N HIS A 521 18.93 0.40 48.38
CA HIS A 521 19.59 0.21 49.69
C HIS A 521 18.65 -0.47 50.72
N GLY A 522 17.52 -0.96 50.27
CA GLY A 522 16.54 -1.65 51.11
C GLY A 522 15.40 -0.79 51.61
N ASN A 523 15.27 0.46 51.15
CA ASN A 523 14.16 1.33 51.56
C ASN A 523 13.11 1.47 50.45
N ILE A 524 11.86 1.53 50.88
CA ILE A 524 10.71 1.87 50.03
C ILE A 524 10.07 3.15 50.57
N ASN A 525 9.93 4.15 49.69
CA ASN A 525 9.31 5.43 50.01
C ASN A 525 8.10 5.67 49.13
N VAL A 526 6.96 5.91 49.76
CA VAL A 526 5.70 6.21 49.07
C VAL A 526 5.24 7.59 49.50
N ASN A 527 5.08 8.49 48.54
CA ASN A 527 4.60 9.84 48.79
C ASN A 527 3.33 10.12 47.95
N ALA A 528 2.30 10.58 48.63
CA ALA A 528 1.05 11.01 47.98
C ALA A 528 0.84 12.50 48.27
N SER A 529 0.67 13.29 47.23
CA SER A 529 0.45 14.74 47.34
C SER A 529 -0.89 15.12 47.97
N LYS A 530 -1.87 14.21 48.00
CA LYS A 530 -3.20 14.39 48.59
C LYS A 530 -3.58 13.23 49.51
N ASN A 531 -4.04 12.14 48.98
CA ASN A 531 -4.62 11.05 49.77
C ASN A 531 -3.90 9.75 49.44
N PHE A 532 -3.60 8.95 50.47
CA PHE A 532 -3.14 7.59 50.38
C PHE A 532 -4.16 6.66 51.03
N THR A 533 -4.77 5.77 50.30
CA THR A 533 -5.83 4.87 50.79
C THR A 533 -5.40 3.41 50.59
N VAL A 534 -5.50 2.60 51.63
CA VAL A 534 -5.24 1.17 51.61
C VAL A 534 -6.50 0.42 51.97
N ASN A 535 -7.02 -0.40 51.08
CA ASN A 535 -8.19 -1.28 51.30
C ASN A 535 -7.81 -2.71 51.02
N ALA A 536 -8.16 -3.61 51.93
CA ALA A 536 -8.00 -5.05 51.70
C ALA A 536 -9.34 -5.77 51.96
N GLY A 537 -9.72 -6.73 51.12
CA GLY A 537 -10.90 -7.56 51.27
C GLY A 537 -10.79 -8.53 52.46
N GLU A 538 -9.57 -8.86 52.88
CA GLU A 538 -9.34 -9.78 54.01
C GLU A 538 -8.50 -9.11 55.10
N ASN A 539 -7.17 -8.95 54.90
CA ASN A 539 -6.29 -8.57 56.00
C ASN A 539 -5.29 -7.49 55.57
N ILE A 540 -4.96 -6.57 56.45
CA ILE A 540 -3.79 -5.70 56.40
C ILE A 540 -2.91 -6.07 57.59
N SER A 541 -1.64 -6.45 57.34
CA SER A 541 -0.65 -6.71 58.36
C SER A 541 0.54 -5.76 58.21
N MET A 542 0.90 -5.05 59.29
CA MET A 542 2.06 -4.16 59.36
C MET A 542 2.99 -4.63 60.43
N THR A 543 4.23 -4.99 60.09
CA THR A 543 5.25 -5.48 61.05
C THR A 543 6.57 -4.78 60.77
N ALA A 544 7.20 -4.28 61.78
CA ALA A 544 8.54 -3.70 61.73
C ALA A 544 9.44 -4.32 62.80
N GLY A 545 10.72 -4.56 62.47
CA GLY A 545 11.69 -5.10 63.39
C GLY A 545 12.08 -4.10 64.50
N MET A 546 11.88 -2.80 64.26
CA MET A 546 12.21 -1.74 65.20
C MET A 546 10.96 -0.88 65.54
N ASN A 547 10.52 -0.04 64.64
CA ASN A 547 9.52 0.97 64.97
C ASN A 547 8.40 1.04 63.92
N ILE A 548 7.17 1.26 64.38
CA ILE A 548 6.04 1.74 63.56
C ILE A 548 5.63 3.08 64.14
N THR A 549 5.62 4.14 63.33
CA THR A 549 5.24 5.49 63.73
C THR A 549 4.02 5.91 62.90
N THR A 550 2.94 6.34 63.57
CA THR A 550 1.77 6.91 62.94
C THR A 550 1.54 8.33 63.48
N SER A 551 1.42 9.29 62.59
CA SER A 551 1.18 10.70 62.93
C SER A 551 0.15 11.33 61.99
N ALA A 552 -0.73 12.14 62.55
CA ALA A 552 -1.70 12.91 61.77
C ALA A 552 -1.79 14.33 62.34
N GLY A 553 -1.88 15.33 61.46
CA GLY A 553 -2.05 16.73 61.86
C GLY A 553 -3.41 17.04 62.49
N MET A 554 -4.40 16.23 62.26
CA MET A 554 -5.74 16.42 62.79
C MET A 554 -6.23 15.19 63.56
N ASN A 555 -6.55 14.10 62.92
CA ASN A 555 -7.23 12.95 63.54
C ASN A 555 -6.55 11.64 63.23
N ILE A 556 -6.46 10.74 64.18
CA ILE A 556 -6.23 9.30 64.01
C ILE A 556 -7.47 8.62 64.55
N THR A 557 -8.15 7.83 63.73
CA THR A 557 -9.35 7.08 64.10
C THR A 557 -9.12 5.58 63.84
N GLU A 558 -9.25 4.78 64.89
CA GLU A 558 -9.19 3.34 64.82
C GLU A 558 -10.53 2.74 65.20
N SER A 559 -11.07 1.83 64.39
CA SER A 559 -12.38 1.19 64.65
C SER A 559 -12.29 -0.28 64.31
N ALA A 560 -12.78 -1.14 65.19
CA ALA A 560 -12.89 -2.57 65.00
C ALA A 560 -14.32 -3.06 65.29
N GLY A 561 -14.87 -3.85 64.38
CA GLY A 561 -16.23 -4.39 64.54
C GLY A 561 -16.32 -5.43 65.67
N MET A 562 -15.21 -6.07 66.03
CA MET A 562 -15.20 -7.07 67.14
C MET A 562 -14.14 -6.73 68.19
N ASN A 563 -12.90 -6.85 67.93
CA ASN A 563 -11.84 -6.71 68.91
C ASN A 563 -10.80 -5.67 68.49
N HIS A 564 -10.43 -4.79 69.40
CA HIS A 564 -9.26 -3.95 69.30
C HIS A 564 -8.31 -4.26 70.47
N SER A 565 -7.11 -4.72 70.18
CA SER A 565 -6.11 -5.11 71.20
C SER A 565 -4.82 -4.33 71.03
N THR A 566 -4.33 -3.77 72.10
CA THR A 566 -3.03 -3.07 72.11
C THR A 566 -2.18 -3.66 73.24
N THR A 567 -0.95 -4.07 72.97
CA THR A 567 -0.03 -4.68 73.94
C THR A 567 1.35 -4.01 73.81
N ALA A 568 1.96 -3.67 74.93
CA ALA A 568 3.32 -3.15 74.97
C ALA A 568 4.14 -3.99 75.96
N GLY A 569 5.36 -4.42 75.56
CA GLY A 569 6.25 -5.23 76.38
C GLY A 569 6.92 -4.44 77.52
N ALA A 570 7.02 -3.14 77.37
CA ALA A 570 7.64 -2.27 78.39
C ALA A 570 6.73 -1.18 78.88
N MET A 571 6.38 -0.22 78.03
CA MET A 571 5.59 0.97 78.42
C MET A 571 4.52 1.30 77.44
N MET A 572 3.35 1.65 77.91
CA MET A 572 2.24 2.26 77.12
C MET A 572 1.91 3.62 77.70
N ILE A 573 2.01 4.66 76.87
CA ILE A 573 1.68 6.04 77.23
C ILE A 573 0.48 6.51 76.41
N GLN A 574 -0.51 7.09 77.08
CA GLN A 574 -1.62 7.75 76.44
C GLN A 574 -1.77 9.16 77.02
N ASN A 575 -1.49 10.18 76.24
CA ASN A 575 -1.57 11.58 76.64
C ASN A 575 -2.64 12.31 75.80
N ALA A 576 -3.47 13.08 76.43
CA ALA A 576 -4.39 14.00 75.79
C ALA A 576 -4.22 15.39 76.46
N ILE A 577 -4.05 16.46 75.67
CA ILE A 577 -4.04 17.82 76.19
C ILE A 577 -5.47 18.25 76.55
N GLY A 578 -6.44 17.78 75.82
CA GLY A 578 -7.86 17.97 76.11
C GLY A 578 -8.47 16.79 76.87
N ASP A 579 -9.65 16.37 76.50
CA ASP A 579 -10.41 15.33 77.18
C ASP A 579 -9.92 13.92 76.79
N PHE A 580 -9.81 13.04 77.74
CA PHE A 580 -9.60 11.62 77.61
C PHE A 580 -10.81 10.86 78.13
N SER A 581 -11.59 10.22 77.28
CA SER A 581 -12.84 9.52 77.64
C SER A 581 -12.70 8.02 77.39
N LEU A 582 -13.10 7.23 78.36
CA LEU A 582 -13.23 5.78 78.29
C LEU A 582 -14.68 5.38 78.50
N LEU A 583 -15.35 4.83 77.50
CA LEU A 583 -16.70 4.33 77.58
C LEU A 583 -16.77 2.86 77.24
N ALA A 584 -17.25 2.03 78.17
CA ALA A 584 -17.43 0.60 77.94
C ALA A 584 -18.47 0.01 78.87
N LYS A 585 -19.05 -1.13 78.52
CA LYS A 585 -19.92 -1.91 79.41
C LYS A 585 -19.17 -2.29 80.67
N ASN A 586 -17.90 -2.67 80.59
CA ASN A 586 -17.05 -3.02 81.73
C ASN A 586 -15.66 -2.44 81.52
N ILE A 587 -15.10 -1.73 82.50
CA ILE A 587 -13.73 -1.27 82.51
C ILE A 587 -12.98 -1.98 83.63
N LYS A 588 -11.96 -2.76 83.30
CA LYS A 588 -11.14 -3.46 84.28
C LYS A 588 -9.72 -2.86 84.23
N LYS A 589 -9.23 -2.35 85.35
CA LYS A 589 -7.86 -1.82 85.52
C LYS A 589 -7.15 -2.69 86.57
N ILE A 590 -6.08 -3.32 86.22
CA ILE A 590 -5.27 -4.15 87.09
C ILE A 590 -3.81 -3.69 86.99
N ALA A 591 -3.14 -3.45 88.08
CA ALA A 591 -1.69 -3.25 88.18
C ALA A 591 -1.14 -4.17 89.27
N HIS A 592 0.07 -4.70 89.04
CA HIS A 592 0.71 -5.55 90.04
C HIS A 592 1.28 -4.73 91.20
N GLU A 593 1.68 -3.48 90.93
CA GLU A 593 2.32 -2.63 91.99
C GLU A 593 1.44 -1.44 92.34
N ASN A 594 1.15 -0.54 91.44
CA ASN A 594 0.49 0.73 91.80
C ASN A 594 -0.51 1.19 90.73
N ILE A 595 -1.67 1.73 91.17
CA ILE A 595 -2.58 2.53 90.38
C ILE A 595 -2.68 3.92 91.01
N GLN A 596 -2.10 4.90 90.36
CA GLN A 596 -2.14 6.29 90.82
C GLN A 596 -3.16 7.10 90.00
N THR A 597 -4.02 7.86 90.66
CA THR A 597 -4.96 8.80 90.04
C THR A 597 -4.80 10.15 90.73
N SER A 598 -4.52 11.20 89.97
CA SER A 598 -4.38 12.55 90.49
C SER A 598 -5.11 13.54 89.59
N SER A 599 -5.85 14.45 90.14
CA SER A 599 -6.59 15.44 89.42
C SER A 599 -7.06 16.54 90.43
N ASN A 600 -7.48 17.72 89.99
CA ASN A 600 -8.10 18.70 90.83
C ASN A 600 -9.38 18.15 91.49
N ASP A 601 -10.22 17.44 90.67
CA ASP A 601 -11.44 16.81 91.16
C ASP A 601 -11.50 15.36 90.71
N ILE A 602 -11.87 14.41 91.58
CA ILE A 602 -12.13 13.02 91.29
C ILE A 602 -13.52 12.64 91.70
N THR A 603 -14.45 12.52 90.75
CA THR A 603 -15.80 12.02 90.99
C THR A 603 -15.94 10.56 90.68
N LYS A 604 -16.44 9.75 91.63
CA LYS A 604 -16.80 8.36 91.41
C LYS A 604 -18.28 8.14 91.71
N GLN A 605 -19.04 7.74 90.75
CA GLN A 605 -20.48 7.52 90.89
C GLN A 605 -20.84 6.10 90.39
N ALA A 606 -21.66 5.40 91.14
CA ALA A 606 -22.30 4.15 90.76
C ALA A 606 -23.75 4.11 91.06
N LEU A 607 -24.56 3.50 90.19
CA LEU A 607 -25.98 3.33 90.40
C LEU A 607 -26.33 2.28 91.49
N LYS A 608 -25.40 1.34 91.75
CA LYS A 608 -25.52 0.28 92.77
C LYS A 608 -24.48 0.47 93.87
N ASP A 609 -23.31 -0.08 93.67
CA ASP A 609 -22.31 -0.16 94.76
C ASP A 609 -20.97 0.39 94.36
N ILE A 610 -20.27 1.06 95.25
CA ILE A 610 -18.86 1.34 95.15
C ILE A 610 -18.16 0.57 96.27
N THR A 611 -17.47 -0.49 95.96
CA THR A 611 -16.74 -1.29 96.93
C THR A 611 -15.26 -0.90 96.91
N VAL A 612 -14.70 -0.52 98.00
CA VAL A 612 -13.28 -0.25 98.21
C VAL A 612 -12.81 -1.18 99.31
N SER A 613 -11.85 -2.03 99.04
CA SER A 613 -11.32 -2.98 100.02
C SER A 613 -9.80 -3.02 99.97
N SER A 614 -9.11 -3.23 101.04
CA SER A 614 -7.71 -3.40 101.18
C SER A 614 -7.41 -4.55 102.18
N GLN A 615 -6.31 -5.30 101.94
CA GLN A 615 -5.88 -6.28 102.96
C GLN A 615 -5.15 -5.67 104.13
N THR A 616 -4.69 -4.41 104.02
CA THR A 616 -3.95 -3.71 105.03
C THR A 616 -4.73 -2.44 105.49
N ASN A 617 -4.60 -1.35 104.77
CA ASN A 617 -5.17 -0.06 105.21
C ASN A 617 -5.87 0.65 104.04
N ILE A 618 -6.94 1.42 104.37
CA ILE A 618 -7.59 2.42 103.53
C ILE A 618 -7.41 3.76 104.19
N ASN A 619 -6.45 4.58 103.71
CA ASN A 619 -6.21 5.90 104.25
C ASN A 619 -6.97 6.96 103.46
N LYS A 620 -7.67 7.81 104.10
CA LYS A 620 -8.37 8.97 103.50
C LYS A 620 -7.88 10.24 104.22
N HIS A 621 -7.31 11.16 103.46
CA HIS A 621 -6.85 12.44 103.95
C HIS A 621 -7.46 13.58 103.15
N ALA A 622 -7.92 14.59 103.82
CA ALA A 622 -8.36 15.89 103.27
C ALA A 622 -7.65 17.00 104.03
N LYS A 623 -7.38 18.13 103.42
CA LYS A 623 -6.81 19.31 104.08
C LYS A 623 -7.83 19.88 105.04
N ASP A 624 -9.10 19.94 104.62
CA ASP A 624 -10.17 20.55 105.39
C ASP A 624 -11.06 19.48 106.04
N GLU A 625 -11.93 18.79 105.29
CA GLU A 625 -12.89 17.83 105.87
C GLU A 625 -13.11 16.60 105.00
N VAL A 626 -13.45 15.47 105.65
CA VAL A 626 -13.88 14.21 104.96
C VAL A 626 -15.36 14.01 105.36
N PHE A 627 -16.22 14.25 104.39
CA PHE A 627 -17.71 13.98 104.62
C PHE A 627 -18.04 12.58 104.16
N VAL A 628 -18.75 11.83 105.04
CA VAL A 628 -19.29 10.51 104.71
C VAL A 628 -20.76 10.56 105.01
N ASN A 629 -21.62 10.68 104.04
CA ASN A 629 -23.08 10.78 104.20
C ASN A 629 -23.77 9.51 103.68
N SER A 630 -24.81 9.07 104.39
CA SER A 630 -25.65 7.95 104.02
C SER A 630 -27.10 8.27 104.23
N GLY A 631 -27.97 7.96 103.28
CA GLY A 631 -29.44 8.15 103.46
C GLY A 631 -30.10 7.20 104.45
N LYS A 632 -29.37 6.14 104.92
CA LYS A 632 -29.92 5.18 105.93
C LYS A 632 -29.01 4.99 107.11
N ASN A 633 -27.81 4.39 106.96
CA ASN A 633 -26.87 4.10 108.05
C ASN A 633 -25.43 4.23 107.57
N THR A 634 -24.55 4.85 108.40
CA THR A 634 -23.07 4.78 108.21
C THR A 634 -22.52 3.86 109.30
N LYS A 635 -21.85 2.77 108.91
CA LYS A 635 -21.14 1.94 109.88
C LYS A 635 -19.65 2.11 109.63
N ASN A 636 -18.95 2.73 110.58
CA ASN A 636 -17.48 2.73 110.64
C ASN A 636 -17.04 1.64 111.64
N HIS A 637 -16.31 0.66 111.22
CA HIS A 637 -15.75 -0.39 112.10
C HIS A 637 -14.32 -0.07 112.39
#